data_879274f4233218917ca4acb9c8e1e2ae
#
_entry.id   879274f4233218917ca4acb9c8e1e2ae
#
_cell.length_a   1.000
_cell.length_b   1.000
_cell.length_c   1.000
_cell.angle_alpha   90.00
_cell.angle_beta   90.00
_cell.angle_gamma   90.00
#
_symmetry.space_group_name_H-M   'P 1'
#
loop_
_entity.id
_entity.type
_entity.pdbx_description
1 polymer ?
#
loop_
_entity_poly.entity_id
_entity_poly.type
_entity_poly.pdbx_seq_one_letter_code
_entity_poly.pdbx_strand_id
1 'polypeptide(L)'
;MKTSIYNVNGMTCATCALTVEKAVGKVAGVSKATVNFATEKVTVEYDEQKVGMKDLQMAVEKAGYELENPYQSQTLAIEGMTCATCALTVEKALNKLDGIQNASVNLATEKATIQYDPAHLSLSEIETAVEKAGYKAVLPKTQESEAQPSGKEQHKNDLWRRFIWSSVFTLPLLYIAMGPMLPGGGLPLPAILHQPLVFALVQLILVLPVVYVGRAFYQKGFRTLLAGHPNMDSLIAVGTSAALVQGIIMTILIATNQVDTQHGHPELYFESAAVILTLITLGKYMEALSKGRTSEAISKLMNLAPKTARVLREGQEVTLPLDQVKVGDVLQVRPGEQIPVDGKIVEGQSTVDESMLTGESLPVKKTIGDTVVGATLNQHGAFQMEATKVGADTTLSQIIRLVEEAQGSKAPIAQLADRVSAVFVPIVMGLAVLSGLAWYFLGQESWIFSLSITISVLVIACPCALGLATPTAIMVGTGKGAENGVLFKSGQAIEVLEKIDTIVFDKTGTITEGKPVVTDIQVFGNFTNEQALQLAASSEQYSEHPLAQALLRSAEEESIPLLASKDFQALSGRGLSVTIAEQHILLGNAKLMTESAIEIDQAVAVAEKFASEAKTPVYLAADGELVAVIAIADQVKPSSQAAIQALHQMGLEVVMLTGDNAKTAQAIADQVGIDKVISQVLPEDKAEQVKRIQESGKQVAMVGDGINDAPALAQAEVGIAIGTGTDVAIESADLVLMHGDLLDVPRAVRLSQLTIRNIKENLFWAFAYNVIGIPVAMGVLHLFGGPLLNPMLAGAAMALSSVSVILNALRLKGLKLS
;
A
#
# COMPACT_ATOMS: atom_id res chain seq x y z
N MET A 1 -17.03 29.57 -7.41
CA MET A 1 -17.06 29.18 -8.85
C MET A 1 -15.64 29.11 -9.31
N LYS A 2 -15.23 27.97 -9.86
CA LYS A 2 -13.91 27.74 -10.46
C LYS A 2 -14.10 27.47 -11.94
N THR A 3 -13.21 28.00 -12.76
CA THR A 3 -13.17 27.69 -14.20
C THR A 3 -11.98 26.77 -14.45
N SER A 4 -12.24 25.61 -15.04
CA SER A 4 -11.19 24.64 -15.39
C SER A 4 -11.35 24.19 -16.84
N ILE A 5 -10.21 23.85 -17.46
CA ILE A 5 -10.15 23.40 -18.85
C ILE A 5 -9.57 21.99 -18.83
N TYR A 6 -10.27 21.04 -19.47
CA TYR A 6 -9.86 19.64 -19.54
C TYR A 6 -9.82 19.17 -20.98
N ASN A 7 -8.94 18.21 -21.30
CA ASN A 7 -8.95 17.54 -22.60
C ASN A 7 -10.03 16.47 -22.60
N VAL A 8 -10.67 16.27 -23.74
CA VAL A 8 -11.70 15.24 -23.95
C VAL A 8 -11.32 14.41 -25.16
N ASN A 9 -10.99 13.15 -24.94
CA ASN A 9 -10.62 12.21 -25.98
C ASN A 9 -11.83 11.54 -26.64
N GLY A 10 -11.70 11.13 -27.90
CA GLY A 10 -12.71 10.38 -28.64
C GLY A 10 -13.75 11.23 -29.38
N MET A 11 -13.65 12.57 -29.36
CA MET A 11 -14.55 13.42 -30.16
C MET A 11 -14.13 13.44 -31.63
N THR A 12 -15.02 12.99 -32.51
CA THR A 12 -14.76 12.93 -33.96
C THR A 12 -15.55 13.95 -34.79
N CYS A 13 -16.51 14.68 -34.20
CA CYS A 13 -17.36 15.63 -34.89
C CYS A 13 -17.93 16.69 -33.92
N ALA A 14 -18.46 17.79 -34.48
CA ALA A 14 -19.07 18.86 -33.70
C ALA A 14 -20.30 18.40 -32.87
N THR A 15 -21.01 17.34 -33.30
CA THR A 15 -22.13 16.77 -32.56
C THR A 15 -21.61 16.06 -31.29
N CYS A 16 -20.43 15.47 -31.35
CA CYS A 16 -19.75 14.87 -30.18
C CYS A 16 -19.47 15.94 -29.11
N ALA A 17 -18.93 17.09 -29.54
CA ALA A 17 -18.67 18.22 -28.65
C ALA A 17 -19.95 18.73 -27.95
N LEU A 18 -21.06 18.84 -28.68
CA LEU A 18 -22.36 19.21 -28.11
C LEU A 18 -22.89 18.15 -27.12
N THR A 19 -22.59 16.89 -27.36
CA THR A 19 -23.00 15.78 -26.46
C THR A 19 -22.23 15.89 -25.13
N VAL A 20 -20.92 16.08 -25.18
CA VAL A 20 -20.08 16.28 -23.99
C VAL A 20 -20.51 17.56 -23.23
N GLU A 21 -20.72 18.67 -23.96
CA GLU A 21 -21.16 19.94 -23.37
C GLU A 21 -22.48 19.80 -22.60
N LYS A 22 -23.45 19.07 -23.20
CA LYS A 22 -24.72 18.78 -22.54
C LYS A 22 -24.58 17.81 -21.36
N ALA A 23 -23.69 16.84 -21.44
CA ALA A 23 -23.48 15.87 -20.35
C ALA A 23 -22.85 16.56 -19.13
N VAL A 24 -21.79 17.34 -19.35
CA VAL A 24 -21.11 18.10 -18.29
C VAL A 24 -22.02 19.20 -17.73
N GLY A 25 -22.78 19.92 -18.57
CA GLY A 25 -23.70 20.95 -18.14
C GLY A 25 -24.88 20.46 -17.30
N LYS A 26 -25.17 19.14 -17.28
CA LYS A 26 -26.21 18.53 -16.44
C LYS A 26 -25.72 18.15 -15.05
N VAL A 27 -24.44 18.20 -14.78
CA VAL A 27 -23.87 17.89 -13.46
C VAL A 27 -24.33 18.94 -12.47
N ALA A 28 -24.93 18.52 -11.37
CA ALA A 28 -25.45 19.43 -10.34
C ALA A 28 -24.30 20.23 -9.69
N GLY A 29 -24.29 21.55 -9.92
CA GLY A 29 -23.20 22.42 -9.45
C GLY A 29 -22.30 22.97 -10.56
N VAL A 30 -22.49 22.53 -11.80
CA VAL A 30 -21.89 23.13 -12.99
C VAL A 30 -22.76 24.30 -13.43
N SER A 31 -22.18 25.50 -13.56
CA SER A 31 -22.90 26.68 -14.03
C SER A 31 -22.81 26.84 -15.54
N LYS A 32 -21.69 26.44 -16.14
CA LYS A 32 -21.48 26.52 -17.59
C LYS A 32 -20.45 25.49 -18.04
N ALA A 33 -20.72 24.85 -19.15
CA ALA A 33 -19.76 24.00 -19.85
C ALA A 33 -19.72 24.47 -21.33
N THR A 34 -18.52 24.53 -21.91
CA THR A 34 -18.34 24.90 -23.33
C THR A 34 -17.23 24.03 -23.91
N VAL A 35 -17.53 23.32 -24.99
CA VAL A 35 -16.58 22.42 -25.63
C VAL A 35 -16.06 23.02 -26.94
N ASN A 36 -14.76 23.06 -27.07
CA ASN A 36 -14.10 23.44 -28.31
C ASN A 36 -13.61 22.16 -29.02
N PHE A 37 -14.32 21.79 -30.08
CA PHE A 37 -14.01 20.59 -30.86
C PHE A 37 -12.61 20.67 -31.53
N ALA A 38 -12.21 21.84 -32.02
CA ALA A 38 -10.94 22.00 -32.74
C ALA A 38 -9.71 21.82 -31.83
N THR A 39 -9.86 22.10 -30.53
CA THR A 39 -8.80 21.92 -29.54
C THR A 39 -9.03 20.71 -28.62
N GLU A 40 -10.12 19.97 -28.83
CA GLU A 40 -10.55 18.83 -28.02
C GLU A 40 -10.62 19.15 -26.52
N LYS A 41 -11.03 20.39 -26.17
CA LYS A 41 -11.08 20.85 -24.78
C LYS A 41 -12.49 21.23 -24.34
N VAL A 42 -12.82 20.89 -23.09
CA VAL A 42 -14.01 21.38 -22.41
C VAL A 42 -13.61 22.41 -21.37
N THR A 43 -14.24 23.56 -21.38
CA THR A 43 -14.14 24.58 -20.33
C THR A 43 -15.36 24.46 -19.43
N VAL A 44 -15.17 24.25 -18.14
CA VAL A 44 -16.24 24.04 -17.16
C VAL A 44 -16.15 25.09 -16.05
N GLU A 45 -17.24 25.80 -15.81
CA GLU A 45 -17.42 26.70 -14.67
C GLU A 45 -18.32 25.99 -13.63
N TYR A 46 -17.79 25.70 -12.46
CA TYR A 46 -18.47 24.89 -11.45
C TYR A 46 -18.18 25.34 -10.01
N ASP A 47 -19.01 24.89 -9.08
CA ASP A 47 -18.85 25.09 -7.65
C ASP A 47 -18.00 23.95 -7.06
N GLU A 48 -16.75 24.24 -6.74
CA GLU A 48 -15.75 23.26 -6.25
C GLU A 48 -16.17 22.54 -4.96
N GLN A 49 -17.12 23.12 -4.19
CA GLN A 49 -17.67 22.45 -3.00
C GLN A 49 -18.75 21.43 -3.30
N LYS A 50 -19.30 21.43 -4.53
CA LYS A 50 -20.41 20.55 -4.93
C LYS A 50 -20.04 19.57 -6.03
N VAL A 51 -19.04 19.86 -6.84
CA VAL A 51 -18.66 19.05 -8.01
C VAL A 51 -17.17 18.73 -7.95
N GLY A 52 -16.85 17.45 -7.91
CA GLY A 52 -15.48 16.97 -8.03
C GLY A 52 -15.13 16.54 -9.46
N MET A 53 -13.83 16.32 -9.72
CA MET A 53 -13.34 15.83 -11.01
C MET A 53 -14.01 14.50 -11.41
N LYS A 54 -14.26 13.60 -10.46
CA LYS A 54 -14.95 12.33 -10.70
C LYS A 54 -16.36 12.49 -11.25
N ASP A 55 -17.09 13.50 -10.81
CA ASP A 55 -18.46 13.75 -11.30
C ASP A 55 -18.44 14.20 -12.76
N LEU A 56 -17.43 15.00 -13.12
CA LEU A 56 -17.23 15.44 -14.50
C LEU A 56 -16.77 14.29 -15.40
N GLN A 57 -15.84 13.45 -14.92
CA GLN A 57 -15.40 12.24 -15.63
C GLN A 57 -16.56 11.29 -15.89
N MET A 58 -17.33 10.93 -14.87
CA MET A 58 -18.51 10.06 -15.02
C MET A 58 -19.53 10.62 -15.99
N ALA A 59 -19.71 11.94 -16.03
CA ALA A 59 -20.65 12.56 -16.97
C ALA A 59 -20.16 12.45 -18.42
N VAL A 60 -18.86 12.60 -18.65
CA VAL A 60 -18.23 12.50 -19.97
C VAL A 60 -18.16 11.04 -20.42
N GLU A 61 -17.83 10.10 -19.53
CA GLU A 61 -17.82 8.66 -19.81
C GLU A 61 -19.22 8.12 -20.14
N LYS A 62 -20.26 8.53 -19.40
CA LYS A 62 -21.66 8.20 -19.76
C LYS A 62 -22.08 8.74 -21.12
N ALA A 63 -21.42 9.78 -21.59
CA ALA A 63 -21.63 10.31 -22.94
C ALA A 63 -20.81 9.56 -24.02
N GLY A 64 -19.98 8.58 -23.63
CA GLY A 64 -19.17 7.76 -24.51
C GLY A 64 -17.83 8.38 -24.90
N TYR A 65 -17.31 9.31 -24.08
CA TYR A 65 -16.03 10.02 -24.29
C TYR A 65 -15.18 9.93 -23.02
N GLU A 66 -13.89 10.24 -23.15
CA GLU A 66 -12.93 10.21 -22.05
C GLU A 66 -12.48 11.61 -21.67
N LEU A 67 -12.57 11.96 -20.37
CA LEU A 67 -12.06 13.23 -19.82
C LEU A 67 -10.66 12.98 -19.24
N GLU A 68 -9.65 13.58 -19.87
CA GLU A 68 -8.27 13.43 -19.46
C GLU A 68 -8.02 14.16 -18.12
N ASN A 69 -7.39 13.47 -17.18
CA ASN A 69 -7.01 14.08 -15.90
C ASN A 69 -5.76 14.95 -16.12
N PRO A 70 -5.81 16.27 -15.92
CA PRO A 70 -4.64 17.12 -16.11
C PRO A 70 -3.57 16.92 -15.03
N TYR A 71 -3.91 16.23 -13.93
CA TYR A 71 -3.01 16.04 -12.81
C TYR A 71 -2.11 14.82 -13.02
N GLN A 72 -0.80 15.06 -12.95
CA GLN A 72 0.21 14.00 -12.94
C GLN A 72 0.58 13.65 -11.51
N SER A 73 0.78 12.37 -11.23
CA SER A 73 1.31 11.90 -9.95
C SER A 73 2.83 11.87 -10.01
N GLN A 74 3.48 12.56 -9.07
CA GLN A 74 4.93 12.59 -8.95
C GLN A 74 5.35 12.32 -7.52
N THR A 75 6.37 11.48 -7.34
CA THR A 75 6.95 11.21 -6.03
C THR A 75 8.32 11.87 -5.94
N LEU A 76 8.51 12.71 -4.90
CA LEU A 76 9.75 13.42 -4.61
C LEU A 76 10.35 12.94 -3.31
N ALA A 77 11.66 12.78 -3.24
CA ALA A 77 12.33 12.56 -1.96
C ALA A 77 12.47 13.91 -1.21
N ILE A 78 12.16 13.91 0.09
CA ILE A 78 12.22 15.10 0.94
C ILE A 78 13.26 14.89 2.02
N GLU A 79 14.37 15.59 1.91
CA GLU A 79 15.46 15.54 2.89
C GLU A 79 15.18 16.47 4.07
N GLY A 80 15.58 16.03 5.25
CA GLY A 80 15.59 16.86 6.44
C GLY A 80 14.36 16.74 7.34
N MET A 81 13.38 15.92 7.00
CA MET A 81 12.28 15.60 7.91
C MET A 81 12.75 14.72 9.06
N THR A 82 12.30 15.04 10.27
CA THR A 82 12.74 14.33 11.49
C THR A 82 11.57 13.85 12.36
N CYS A 83 10.37 14.34 12.10
CA CYS A 83 9.17 13.98 12.89
C CYS A 83 7.89 14.18 12.08
N ALA A 84 6.77 13.67 12.61
CA ALA A 84 5.45 13.78 11.98
C ALA A 84 5.04 15.24 11.70
N THR A 85 5.36 16.17 12.61
CA THR A 85 5.09 17.59 12.41
C THR A 85 5.85 18.16 11.23
N CYS A 86 7.08 17.67 10.95
CA CYS A 86 7.85 18.06 9.78
C CYS A 86 7.13 17.64 8.48
N ALA A 87 6.66 16.39 8.43
CA ALA A 87 5.91 15.87 7.29
C ALA A 87 4.63 16.68 7.04
N LEU A 88 3.87 16.99 8.10
CA LEU A 88 2.67 17.85 8.01
C LEU A 88 2.98 19.27 7.53
N THR A 89 4.13 19.83 7.93
CA THR A 89 4.53 21.18 7.50
C THR A 89 4.81 21.20 5.99
N VAL A 90 5.53 20.20 5.47
CA VAL A 90 5.76 20.05 4.03
C VAL A 90 4.46 19.80 3.29
N GLU A 91 3.62 18.90 3.79
CA GLU A 91 2.32 18.55 3.19
C GLU A 91 1.40 19.78 3.08
N LYS A 92 1.32 20.59 4.16
CA LYS A 92 0.56 21.84 4.14
C LYS A 92 1.14 22.89 3.19
N ALA A 93 2.46 22.97 3.07
CA ALA A 93 3.12 23.90 2.16
C ALA A 93 2.84 23.53 0.71
N LEU A 94 2.87 22.23 0.38
CA LEU A 94 2.54 21.71 -0.95
C LEU A 94 1.07 21.90 -1.28
N ASN A 95 0.14 21.51 -0.40
CA ASN A 95 -1.30 21.63 -0.62
C ASN A 95 -1.81 23.10 -0.69
N LYS A 96 -0.96 24.10 -0.38
CA LYS A 96 -1.27 25.52 -0.55
C LYS A 96 -0.92 26.05 -1.93
N LEU A 97 -0.19 25.30 -2.75
CA LEU A 97 0.17 25.73 -4.09
C LEU A 97 -1.02 25.57 -5.04
N ASP A 98 -1.31 26.61 -5.81
CA ASP A 98 -2.26 26.50 -6.90
C ASP A 98 -1.71 25.52 -7.96
N GLY A 99 -2.54 24.58 -8.40
CA GLY A 99 -2.12 23.53 -9.33
C GLY A 99 -1.75 22.19 -8.64
N ILE A 100 -1.82 22.10 -7.30
CA ILE A 100 -1.76 20.81 -6.59
C ILE A 100 -3.19 20.37 -6.22
N GLN A 101 -3.56 19.18 -6.66
CA GLN A 101 -4.81 18.54 -6.28
C GLN A 101 -4.71 17.89 -4.91
N ASN A 102 -3.61 17.16 -4.69
CA ASN A 102 -3.33 16.48 -3.42
C ASN A 102 -1.83 16.28 -3.26
N ALA A 103 -1.34 16.50 -2.04
CA ALA A 103 0.01 16.14 -1.65
C ALA A 103 -0.03 15.36 -0.34
N SER A 104 0.65 14.24 -0.31
CA SER A 104 0.82 13.40 0.87
C SER A 104 2.30 13.18 1.14
N VAL A 105 2.72 13.42 2.39
CA VAL A 105 4.13 13.30 2.77
C VAL A 105 4.31 12.18 3.79
N ASN A 106 5.12 11.20 3.46
CA ASN A 106 5.40 10.06 4.33
C ASN A 106 6.78 10.22 4.98
N LEU A 107 6.79 10.34 6.30
CA LEU A 107 8.01 10.48 7.08
C LEU A 107 8.91 9.23 7.04
N ALA A 108 8.33 8.02 6.98
CA ALA A 108 9.11 6.80 7.05
C ALA A 108 9.86 6.52 5.76
N THR A 109 9.25 6.84 4.62
CA THR A 109 9.88 6.72 3.30
C THR A 109 10.67 7.97 2.91
N GLU A 110 10.48 9.08 3.65
CA GLU A 110 11.01 10.40 3.33
C GLU A 110 10.61 10.88 1.92
N LYS A 111 9.43 10.47 1.46
CA LYS A 111 8.89 10.81 0.14
C LYS A 111 7.62 11.66 0.28
N ALA A 112 7.43 12.59 -0.66
CA ALA A 112 6.18 13.29 -0.90
C ALA A 112 5.58 12.81 -2.22
N THR A 113 4.36 12.30 -2.19
CA THR A 113 3.60 11.99 -3.40
C THR A 113 2.65 13.16 -3.66
N ILE A 114 2.77 13.76 -4.81
CA ILE A 114 2.00 14.93 -5.23
C ILE A 114 1.23 14.65 -6.50
N GLN A 115 0.00 15.11 -6.56
CA GLN A 115 -0.81 15.17 -7.77
C GLN A 115 -0.90 16.63 -8.19
N TYR A 116 -0.24 16.99 -9.27
CA TYR A 116 -0.11 18.37 -9.72
C TYR A 116 -0.38 18.51 -11.21
N ASP A 117 -0.82 19.70 -11.61
CA ASP A 117 -1.03 20.06 -13.01
C ASP A 117 0.28 20.65 -13.58
N PRO A 118 0.98 19.93 -14.48
CA PRO A 118 2.25 20.39 -15.04
C PRO A 118 2.10 21.62 -15.98
N ALA A 119 0.87 21.93 -16.40
CA ALA A 119 0.62 23.13 -17.19
C ALA A 119 0.58 24.41 -16.33
N HIS A 120 0.27 24.28 -15.03
CA HIS A 120 0.13 25.40 -14.10
C HIS A 120 1.25 25.48 -13.06
N LEU A 121 1.93 24.39 -12.77
CA LEU A 121 2.93 24.30 -11.70
C LEU A 121 4.14 23.48 -12.14
N SER A 122 5.31 24.09 -12.08
CA SER A 122 6.57 23.42 -12.39
C SER A 122 7.17 22.70 -11.17
N LEU A 123 7.97 21.67 -11.41
CA LEU A 123 8.68 20.97 -10.33
C LEU A 123 9.64 21.88 -9.57
N SER A 124 10.18 22.93 -10.19
CA SER A 124 11.03 23.94 -9.53
C SER A 124 10.28 24.82 -8.54
N GLU A 125 9.00 25.12 -8.79
CA GLU A 125 8.15 25.84 -7.86
C GLU A 125 7.77 24.99 -6.66
N ILE A 126 7.53 23.70 -6.90
CA ILE A 126 7.31 22.70 -5.84
C ILE A 126 8.57 22.58 -4.95
N GLU A 127 9.77 22.48 -5.55
CA GLU A 127 11.04 22.48 -4.82
C GLU A 127 11.19 23.75 -3.96
N THR A 128 10.93 24.90 -4.54
CA THR A 128 11.00 26.20 -3.84
C THR A 128 10.02 26.27 -2.66
N ALA A 129 8.82 25.72 -2.77
CA ALA A 129 7.85 25.67 -1.68
C ALA A 129 8.32 24.78 -0.53
N VAL A 130 8.92 23.64 -0.85
CA VAL A 130 9.53 22.73 0.14
C VAL A 130 10.72 23.40 0.84
N GLU A 131 11.55 24.15 0.08
CA GLU A 131 12.68 24.91 0.66
C GLU A 131 12.20 26.04 1.59
N LYS A 132 11.16 26.77 1.21
CA LYS A 132 10.53 27.79 2.08
C LYS A 132 9.98 27.18 3.37
N ALA A 133 9.48 25.95 3.32
CA ALA A 133 9.05 25.20 4.51
C ALA A 133 10.22 24.72 5.37
N GLY A 134 11.47 24.86 4.90
CA GLY A 134 12.68 24.52 5.65
C GLY A 134 13.25 23.14 5.37
N TYR A 135 12.81 22.50 4.29
CA TYR A 135 13.20 21.16 3.87
C TYR A 135 13.75 21.19 2.44
N LYS A 136 14.31 20.09 1.96
CA LYS A 136 14.85 20.02 0.61
C LYS A 136 14.15 18.91 -0.17
N ALA A 137 13.57 19.27 -1.33
CA ALA A 137 13.07 18.30 -2.29
C ALA A 137 14.21 17.85 -3.21
N VAL A 138 14.26 16.55 -3.53
CA VAL A 138 15.20 15.98 -4.49
C VAL A 138 14.40 15.49 -5.67
N LEU A 139 14.59 16.15 -6.81
CA LEU A 139 13.96 15.77 -8.06
C LEU A 139 14.57 14.45 -8.58
N PRO A 140 13.77 13.54 -9.16
CA PRO A 140 14.29 12.37 -9.83
C PRO A 140 15.19 12.82 -10.98
N LYS A 141 16.49 12.56 -10.87
CA LYS A 141 17.41 12.75 -12.00
C LYS A 141 17.13 11.66 -13.03
N THR A 142 16.90 12.03 -14.26
CA THR A 142 17.02 11.15 -15.42
C THR A 142 18.33 10.37 -15.33
N GLN A 143 18.23 9.06 -15.48
CA GLN A 143 19.28 8.09 -15.29
C GLN A 143 20.61 8.49 -15.94
N GLU A 144 21.58 8.70 -15.08
CA GLU A 144 22.99 8.42 -15.31
C GLU A 144 23.71 8.69 -13.98
N SER A 145 24.06 7.64 -13.26
CA SER A 145 25.32 7.63 -12.48
C SER A 145 25.38 6.41 -11.56
N GLU A 146 26.47 5.75 -11.66
CA GLU A 146 27.18 4.76 -10.84
C GLU A 146 26.73 4.62 -9.37
N ALA A 147 26.82 3.38 -8.89
CA ALA A 147 26.58 2.94 -7.52
C ALA A 147 27.38 3.77 -6.48
N GLN A 148 26.81 4.90 -6.07
CA GLN A 148 27.17 5.53 -4.81
C GLN A 148 26.35 4.88 -3.69
N PRO A 149 26.93 4.63 -2.51
CA PRO A 149 26.21 4.11 -1.36
C PRO A 149 24.98 4.98 -1.13
N SER A 150 23.81 4.34 -1.05
CA SER A 150 22.52 5.06 -0.97
C SER A 150 22.63 6.12 0.13
N GLY A 151 22.12 7.33 -0.10
CA GLY A 151 22.15 8.44 0.86
C GLY A 151 21.69 8.05 2.27
N LYS A 152 20.86 6.96 2.37
CA LYS A 152 20.42 6.35 3.61
C LYS A 152 21.53 5.67 4.40
N GLU A 153 22.49 4.99 3.74
CA GLU A 153 23.65 4.39 4.42
C GLU A 153 24.63 5.46 4.92
N GLN A 154 24.84 6.49 4.14
CA GLN A 154 25.66 7.63 4.54
C GLN A 154 25.05 8.34 5.75
N HIS A 155 23.73 8.58 5.77
CA HIS A 155 23.03 9.20 6.88
C HIS A 155 23.12 8.34 8.17
N LYS A 156 22.92 7.04 8.06
CA LYS A 156 23.08 6.08 9.19
C LYS A 156 24.49 6.13 9.77
N ASN A 157 25.50 6.10 8.91
CA ASN A 157 26.90 6.14 9.33
C ASN A 157 27.27 7.49 9.97
N ASP A 158 26.72 8.61 9.48
CA ASP A 158 26.90 9.93 10.06
C ASP A 158 26.30 10.00 11.47
N LEU A 159 25.05 9.51 11.66
CA LEU A 159 24.43 9.43 12.99
C LEU A 159 25.23 8.56 13.96
N TRP A 160 25.78 7.43 13.52
CA TRP A 160 26.64 6.59 14.33
C TRP A 160 27.91 7.31 14.76
N ARG A 161 28.59 7.99 13.81
CA ARG A 161 29.78 8.79 14.11
C ARG A 161 29.46 9.92 15.10
N ARG A 162 28.36 10.62 14.94
CA ARG A 162 27.89 11.66 15.87
C ARG A 162 27.63 11.09 17.25
N PHE A 163 26.99 9.92 17.35
CA PHE A 163 26.77 9.26 18.63
C PHE A 163 28.09 8.90 19.32
N ILE A 164 29.05 8.30 18.61
CA ILE A 164 30.38 7.96 19.19
C ILE A 164 31.05 9.22 19.70
N TRP A 165 31.14 10.27 18.88
CA TRP A 165 31.79 11.52 19.29
C TRP A 165 31.08 12.17 20.47
N SER A 166 29.75 12.22 20.49
CA SER A 166 29.02 12.71 21.66
C SER A 166 29.31 11.88 22.90
N SER A 167 29.32 10.54 22.79
CA SER A 167 29.59 9.64 23.91
C SER A 167 31.00 9.81 24.49
N VAL A 168 32.00 10.03 23.65
CA VAL A 168 33.41 10.26 24.08
C VAL A 168 33.51 11.44 25.05
N PHE A 169 32.73 12.48 24.87
CA PHE A 169 32.70 13.67 25.74
C PHE A 169 31.67 13.57 26.86
N THR A 170 30.55 12.93 26.59
CA THR A 170 29.46 12.80 27.59
C THR A 170 29.84 11.85 28.75
N LEU A 171 30.54 10.74 28.47
CA LEU A 171 30.93 9.78 29.51
C LEU A 171 31.87 10.38 30.55
N PRO A 172 32.97 11.09 30.18
CA PRO A 172 33.82 11.80 31.14
C PRO A 172 33.03 12.90 31.88
N LEU A 173 32.18 13.64 31.18
CA LEU A 173 31.35 14.67 31.80
C LEU A 173 30.42 14.06 32.87
N LEU A 174 29.74 12.94 32.54
CA LEU A 174 28.89 12.22 33.48
C LEU A 174 29.67 11.68 34.69
N TYR A 175 30.87 11.14 34.44
CA TYR A 175 31.75 10.71 35.51
C TYR A 175 32.10 11.85 36.51
N ILE A 176 32.46 13.04 35.98
CA ILE A 176 32.79 14.20 36.80
C ILE A 176 31.57 14.70 37.56
N ALA A 177 30.44 14.83 36.90
CA ALA A 177 29.22 15.39 37.53
C ALA A 177 28.57 14.45 38.54
N MET A 178 28.47 13.16 38.26
CA MET A 178 27.74 12.20 39.11
C MET A 178 28.61 11.20 39.86
N GLY A 179 29.87 11.01 39.46
CA GLY A 179 30.76 10.06 40.13
C GLY A 179 30.87 10.21 41.64
N PRO A 180 31.01 11.42 42.15
CA PRO A 180 31.05 11.67 43.62
C PRO A 180 29.76 11.33 44.36
N MET A 181 28.60 11.34 43.67
CA MET A 181 27.29 11.14 44.30
C MET A 181 26.87 9.65 44.37
N LEU A 182 27.69 8.73 43.85
CA LEU A 182 27.34 7.30 43.86
C LEU A 182 27.37 6.73 45.28
N PRO A 183 26.35 5.92 45.70
CA PRO A 183 26.31 5.27 47.01
C PRO A 183 27.47 4.30 47.16
N GLY A 184 28.19 4.37 48.29
CA GLY A 184 29.35 3.51 48.57
C GLY A 184 30.68 4.22 48.61
N GLY A 185 30.74 5.56 48.72
CA GLY A 185 31.96 6.35 48.86
C GLY A 185 32.40 7.16 47.65
N GLY A 186 31.57 7.17 46.59
CA GLY A 186 31.82 7.92 45.36
C GLY A 186 33.02 7.45 44.57
N LEU A 187 33.09 7.88 43.31
CA LEU A 187 34.29 7.65 42.46
C LEU A 187 35.31 8.78 42.74
N PRO A 188 36.64 8.48 42.86
CA PRO A 188 37.64 9.48 43.19
C PRO A 188 37.80 10.50 42.04
N LEU A 189 37.67 11.78 42.39
CA LEU A 189 37.99 12.87 41.46
C LEU A 189 39.45 13.34 41.65
N PRO A 190 40.14 13.78 40.60
CA PRO A 190 41.41 14.47 40.69
C PRO A 190 41.28 15.70 41.61
N ALA A 191 42.28 15.93 42.47
CA ALA A 191 42.24 17.00 43.48
C ALA A 191 41.96 18.41 42.92
N ILE A 192 42.31 18.66 41.67
CA ILE A 192 42.08 19.94 41.00
C ILE A 192 40.58 20.18 40.70
N LEU A 193 39.76 19.11 40.57
CA LEU A 193 38.32 19.20 40.35
C LEU A 193 37.52 19.45 41.66
N HIS A 194 38.15 19.45 42.81
CA HIS A 194 37.47 19.88 44.06
C HIS A 194 37.30 21.39 44.13
N GLN A 195 37.99 22.17 43.26
CA GLN A 195 37.74 23.59 43.14
C GLN A 195 36.46 23.86 42.33
N PRO A 196 35.44 24.52 42.91
CA PRO A 196 34.11 24.67 42.26
C PRO A 196 34.16 25.33 40.89
N LEU A 197 35.04 26.33 40.69
CA LEU A 197 35.20 26.99 39.39
C LEU A 197 35.83 26.08 38.34
N VAL A 198 36.87 25.31 38.75
CA VAL A 198 37.51 24.35 37.84
C VAL A 198 36.56 23.25 37.46
N PHE A 199 35.79 22.74 38.43
CA PHE A 199 34.74 21.75 38.19
C PHE A 199 33.69 22.24 37.17
N ALA A 200 33.22 23.47 37.27
CA ALA A 200 32.27 24.06 36.37
C ALA A 200 32.86 24.29 34.94
N LEU A 201 34.10 24.83 34.87
CA LEU A 201 34.76 25.09 33.60
C LEU A 201 35.10 23.83 32.80
N VAL A 202 35.53 22.75 33.50
CA VAL A 202 35.78 21.47 32.85
C VAL A 202 34.50 20.87 32.27
N GLN A 203 33.40 20.94 32.98
CA GLN A 203 32.11 20.50 32.47
C GLN A 203 31.66 21.33 31.26
N LEU A 204 31.81 22.65 31.33
CA LEU A 204 31.53 23.54 30.21
C LEU A 204 32.36 23.19 28.97
N ILE A 205 33.68 22.95 29.14
CA ILE A 205 34.56 22.56 28.03
C ILE A 205 34.13 21.22 27.41
N LEU A 206 33.75 20.24 28.23
CA LEU A 206 33.32 18.92 27.78
C LEU A 206 31.96 18.92 27.08
N VAL A 207 31.03 19.80 27.44
CA VAL A 207 29.72 19.88 26.79
C VAL A 207 29.76 20.55 25.42
N LEU A 208 30.67 21.49 25.19
CA LEU A 208 30.77 22.22 23.91
C LEU A 208 30.94 21.34 22.68
N PRO A 209 31.80 20.31 22.65
CA PRO A 209 31.87 19.38 21.51
C PRO A 209 30.55 18.63 21.27
N VAL A 210 29.83 18.26 22.34
CA VAL A 210 28.52 17.57 22.26
C VAL A 210 27.49 18.49 21.61
N VAL A 211 27.44 19.75 22.04
CA VAL A 211 26.57 20.80 21.45
C VAL A 211 26.90 21.02 19.97
N TYR A 212 28.20 21.06 19.62
CA TYR A 212 28.63 21.23 18.24
C TYR A 212 28.21 20.04 17.38
N VAL A 213 28.37 18.81 17.84
CA VAL A 213 27.90 17.60 17.16
C VAL A 213 26.37 17.62 17.02
N GLY A 214 25.65 18.08 18.07
CA GLY A 214 24.19 18.23 18.13
C GLY A 214 23.64 19.49 17.46
N ARG A 215 24.47 20.32 16.81
CA ARG A 215 24.04 21.64 16.25
C ARG A 215 22.81 21.60 15.35
N ALA A 216 22.58 20.46 14.67
CA ALA A 216 21.43 20.29 13.79
C ALA A 216 20.10 20.39 14.56
N PHE A 217 20.05 19.94 15.82
CA PHE A 217 18.85 20.07 16.67
C PHE A 217 18.53 21.53 16.96
N TYR A 218 19.55 22.34 17.25
CA TYR A 218 19.37 23.78 17.52
C TYR A 218 18.96 24.54 16.27
N GLN A 219 19.67 24.32 15.15
CA GLN A 219 19.39 25.02 13.89
C GLN A 219 17.96 24.75 13.39
N LYS A 220 17.55 23.49 13.36
CA LYS A 220 16.21 23.10 12.94
C LYS A 220 15.16 23.49 14.00
N GLY A 221 15.43 23.19 15.27
CA GLY A 221 14.49 23.43 16.36
C GLY A 221 14.11 24.88 16.52
N PHE A 222 15.06 25.80 16.55
CA PHE A 222 14.78 27.24 16.65
C PHE A 222 14.13 27.80 15.37
N ARG A 223 14.56 27.32 14.18
CA ARG A 223 13.95 27.75 12.91
C ARG A 223 12.45 27.41 12.85
N THR A 224 12.09 26.19 13.22
CA THR A 224 10.68 25.72 13.21
C THR A 224 9.86 26.38 14.33
N LEU A 225 10.47 26.64 15.49
CA LEU A 225 9.84 27.37 16.58
C LEU A 225 9.49 28.82 16.16
N LEU A 226 10.44 29.55 15.55
CA LEU A 226 10.23 30.90 15.07
C LEU A 226 9.25 30.98 13.91
N ALA A 227 9.15 29.90 13.10
CA ALA A 227 8.16 29.78 12.04
C ALA A 227 6.73 29.48 12.55
N GLY A 228 6.53 29.32 13.87
CA GLY A 228 5.22 29.02 14.47
C GLY A 228 4.77 27.56 14.35
N HIS A 229 5.69 26.66 13.99
CA HIS A 229 5.43 25.22 13.84
C HIS A 229 6.43 24.41 14.70
N PRO A 230 6.39 24.54 16.04
CA PRO A 230 7.31 23.83 16.92
C PRO A 230 7.21 22.33 16.72
N ASN A 231 8.37 21.69 16.69
CA ASN A 231 8.51 20.25 16.48
C ASN A 231 9.35 19.61 17.60
N MET A 232 9.68 18.32 17.45
CA MET A 232 10.53 17.60 18.38
C MET A 232 11.89 18.28 18.57
N ASP A 233 12.53 18.74 17.51
CA ASP A 233 13.83 19.40 17.57
C ASP A 233 13.73 20.74 18.33
N SER A 234 12.54 21.41 18.30
CA SER A 234 12.27 22.61 19.10
C SER A 234 12.26 22.32 20.60
N LEU A 235 11.63 21.21 21.04
CA LEU A 235 11.62 20.80 22.45
C LEU A 235 13.05 20.51 22.96
N ILE A 236 13.83 19.78 22.17
CA ILE A 236 15.22 19.48 22.49
C ILE A 236 16.05 20.75 22.54
N ALA A 237 15.94 21.61 21.53
CA ALA A 237 16.70 22.87 21.46
C ALA A 237 16.40 23.78 22.64
N VAL A 238 15.12 23.96 23.00
CA VAL A 238 14.71 24.82 24.12
C VAL A 238 15.18 24.19 25.46
N GLY A 239 14.90 22.89 25.68
CA GLY A 239 15.25 22.21 26.93
C GLY A 239 16.75 22.16 27.18
N THR A 240 17.55 21.79 26.19
CA THR A 240 19.02 21.74 26.33
C THR A 240 19.65 23.13 26.39
N SER A 241 19.09 24.13 25.68
CA SER A 241 19.56 25.52 25.80
C SER A 241 19.28 26.08 27.20
N ALA A 242 18.12 25.77 27.79
CA ALA A 242 17.80 26.15 29.15
C ALA A 242 18.81 25.57 30.17
N ALA A 243 19.16 24.29 30.01
CA ALA A 243 20.16 23.62 30.83
C ALA A 243 21.56 24.26 30.68
N LEU A 244 21.97 24.57 29.44
CA LEU A 244 23.26 25.23 29.16
C LEU A 244 23.31 26.65 29.74
N VAL A 245 22.26 27.44 29.55
CA VAL A 245 22.18 28.81 30.09
C VAL A 245 22.24 28.78 31.61
N GLN A 246 21.53 27.86 32.26
CA GLN A 246 21.60 27.67 33.71
C GLN A 246 23.05 27.33 34.17
N GLY A 247 23.70 26.37 33.51
CA GLY A 247 25.08 26.01 33.83
C GLY A 247 26.06 27.16 33.66
N ILE A 248 25.90 27.99 32.63
CA ILE A 248 26.72 29.19 32.38
C ILE A 248 26.47 30.23 33.49
N ILE A 249 25.20 30.51 33.82
CA ILE A 249 24.85 31.46 34.89
C ILE A 249 25.48 30.99 36.23
N MET A 250 25.31 29.71 36.58
CA MET A 250 25.93 29.16 37.80
C MET A 250 27.45 29.25 37.79
N THR A 251 28.10 28.98 36.66
CA THR A 251 29.56 29.14 36.51
C THR A 251 30.00 30.57 36.75
N ILE A 252 29.23 31.56 36.26
CA ILE A 252 29.52 33.01 36.49
C ILE A 252 29.33 33.34 37.95
N LEU A 253 28.25 32.89 38.59
CA LEU A 253 27.97 33.13 40.02
C LEU A 253 29.02 32.50 40.89
N ILE A 254 29.58 31.33 40.58
CA ILE A 254 30.71 30.69 41.24
C ILE A 254 31.96 31.55 41.07
N ALA A 255 32.26 32.02 39.87
CA ALA A 255 33.41 32.84 39.56
C ALA A 255 33.39 34.18 40.29
N THR A 256 32.19 34.72 40.58
CA THR A 256 31.99 36.00 41.30
C THR A 256 31.76 35.79 42.81
N ASN A 257 31.97 34.59 43.34
CA ASN A 257 31.77 34.21 44.77
C ASN A 257 30.39 34.57 45.31
N GLN A 258 29.35 34.51 44.46
CA GLN A 258 27.97 34.79 44.86
C GLN A 258 27.19 33.55 45.29
N VAL A 259 27.77 32.37 45.24
CA VAL A 259 27.18 31.09 45.66
C VAL A 259 28.04 30.48 46.72
N ASP A 260 27.38 30.05 47.82
CA ASP A 260 28.09 29.30 48.92
C ASP A 260 28.37 27.88 48.38
N THR A 261 29.67 27.59 48.25
CA THR A 261 30.19 26.32 47.72
C THR A 261 30.75 25.44 48.84
N GLN A 262 30.55 25.82 50.14
CA GLN A 262 31.10 25.07 51.28
C GLN A 262 30.34 23.77 51.58
N HIS A 263 29.10 23.63 51.07
CA HIS A 263 28.20 22.52 51.40
C HIS A 263 28.02 21.53 50.23
N GLY A 264 28.83 21.57 49.19
CA GLY A 264 28.80 20.63 48.06
C GLY A 264 29.01 21.26 46.68
N HIS A 265 29.09 20.42 45.65
CA HIS A 265 29.22 20.91 44.27
C HIS A 265 27.85 21.44 43.81
N PRO A 266 27.80 22.64 43.19
CA PRO A 266 26.56 23.22 42.68
C PRO A 266 26.04 22.41 41.45
N GLU A 267 24.72 22.32 41.33
CA GLU A 267 24.04 21.69 40.16
C GLU A 267 24.20 22.55 38.92
N LEU A 268 24.86 22.02 37.90
CA LEU A 268 25.23 22.77 36.68
C LEU A 268 24.41 22.39 35.45
N TYR A 269 23.79 21.23 35.40
CA TYR A 269 22.98 20.65 34.28
C TYR A 269 23.70 20.54 32.94
N PHE A 270 25.01 20.76 32.83
CA PHE A 270 25.78 20.51 31.63
C PHE A 270 25.74 19.04 31.23
N GLU A 271 25.83 18.15 32.20
CA GLU A 271 25.72 16.71 32.02
C GLU A 271 24.32 16.31 31.48
N SER A 272 23.28 16.97 31.96
CA SER A 272 21.90 16.73 31.50
C SER A 272 21.75 17.10 30.03
N ALA A 273 22.25 18.28 29.61
CA ALA A 273 22.24 18.68 28.20
C ALA A 273 23.02 17.69 27.32
N ALA A 274 24.23 17.27 27.77
CA ALA A 274 25.06 16.33 27.01
C ALA A 274 24.39 14.94 26.88
N VAL A 275 23.86 14.41 27.98
CA VAL A 275 23.20 13.09 28.00
C VAL A 275 21.95 13.11 27.13
N ILE A 276 21.13 14.15 27.20
CA ILE A 276 19.92 14.29 26.37
C ILE A 276 20.31 14.26 24.89
N LEU A 277 21.27 15.09 24.44
CA LEU A 277 21.72 15.14 23.05
C LEU A 277 22.30 13.80 22.57
N THR A 278 23.08 13.14 23.44
CA THR A 278 23.70 11.84 23.11
C THR A 278 22.66 10.73 23.00
N LEU A 279 21.72 10.61 23.96
CA LEU A 279 20.67 9.59 23.95
C LEU A 279 19.67 9.80 22.81
N ILE A 280 19.32 11.04 22.49
CA ILE A 280 18.45 11.33 21.36
C ILE A 280 19.15 11.01 20.03
N THR A 281 20.49 11.30 19.92
CA THR A 281 21.26 10.91 18.75
C THR A 281 21.31 9.39 18.60
N LEU A 282 21.46 8.63 19.70
CA LEU A 282 21.33 7.17 19.70
C LEU A 282 19.94 6.71 19.26
N GLY A 283 18.87 7.34 19.78
CA GLY A 283 17.50 7.05 19.39
C GLY A 283 17.29 7.24 17.87
N LYS A 284 17.80 8.33 17.29
CA LYS A 284 17.76 8.58 15.84
C LYS A 284 18.60 7.59 15.03
N TYR A 285 19.73 7.16 15.53
CA TYR A 285 20.51 6.10 14.91
C TYR A 285 19.75 4.77 14.89
N MET A 286 19.14 4.37 16.02
CA MET A 286 18.31 3.17 16.11
C MET A 286 17.09 3.24 15.17
N GLU A 287 16.49 4.42 15.06
CA GLU A 287 15.41 4.71 14.10
C GLU A 287 15.89 4.49 12.66
N ALA A 288 17.02 5.08 12.26
CA ALA A 288 17.58 4.93 10.91
C ALA A 288 17.96 3.47 10.61
N LEU A 289 18.52 2.75 11.58
CA LEU A 289 18.86 1.32 11.47
C LEU A 289 17.60 0.48 11.21
N SER A 290 16.53 0.77 11.89
CA SER A 290 15.28 0.01 11.81
C SER A 290 14.49 0.30 10.54
N LYS A 291 14.46 1.55 10.10
CA LYS A 291 13.92 1.93 8.78
C LYS A 291 14.62 1.18 7.64
N GLY A 292 15.95 0.99 7.74
CA GLY A 292 16.69 0.18 6.78
C GLY A 292 16.25 -1.30 6.73
N ARG A 293 16.00 -1.90 7.90
CA ARG A 293 15.55 -3.30 7.98
C ARG A 293 14.11 -3.53 7.51
N THR A 294 13.25 -2.54 7.63
CA THR A 294 11.86 -2.62 7.16
C THR A 294 11.76 -2.52 5.63
N SER A 295 12.72 -1.88 4.96
CA SER A 295 12.81 -1.76 3.50
C SER A 295 13.47 -2.98 2.81
N GLU A 296 13.90 -3.98 3.59
CA GLU A 296 14.64 -5.15 3.09
C GLU A 296 13.82 -6.03 2.12
N ALA A 297 12.50 -6.14 2.34
CA ALA A 297 11.62 -6.91 1.46
C ALA A 297 11.61 -6.36 0.02
N ILE A 298 11.49 -5.03 -0.12
CA ILE A 298 11.56 -4.38 -1.44
C ILE A 298 12.94 -4.52 -2.06
N SER A 299 14.01 -4.32 -1.28
CA SER A 299 15.37 -4.51 -1.77
C SER A 299 15.61 -5.94 -2.27
N LYS A 300 15.01 -6.94 -1.63
CA LYS A 300 15.06 -8.32 -2.11
C LYS A 300 14.34 -8.47 -3.46
N LEU A 301 13.14 -7.92 -3.61
CA LEU A 301 12.41 -7.94 -4.88
C LEU A 301 13.19 -7.22 -5.99
N MET A 302 13.75 -6.05 -5.72
CA MET A 302 14.57 -5.30 -6.69
C MET A 302 15.85 -6.06 -7.12
N ASN A 303 16.42 -6.89 -6.26
CA ASN A 303 17.60 -7.68 -6.55
C ASN A 303 17.30 -9.01 -7.29
N LEU A 304 16.02 -9.32 -7.53
CA LEU A 304 15.62 -10.50 -8.30
C LEU A 304 15.83 -10.33 -9.81
N ALA A 305 15.79 -9.12 -10.34
CA ALA A 305 16.01 -8.90 -11.76
C ALA A 305 17.50 -9.04 -12.11
N PRO A 306 17.86 -9.79 -13.15
CA PRO A 306 19.24 -9.81 -13.68
C PRO A 306 19.59 -8.44 -14.23
N LYS A 307 20.89 -8.09 -14.24
CA LYS A 307 21.36 -6.78 -14.76
C LYS A 307 21.51 -6.77 -16.28
N THR A 308 21.65 -7.95 -16.89
CA THR A 308 21.89 -8.12 -18.33
C THR A 308 21.02 -9.22 -18.89
N ALA A 309 20.73 -9.14 -20.18
CA ALA A 309 20.02 -10.14 -20.97
C ALA A 309 20.84 -10.56 -22.18
N ARG A 310 20.67 -11.81 -22.64
CA ARG A 310 21.26 -12.32 -23.89
C ARG A 310 20.23 -12.22 -24.99
N VAL A 311 20.45 -11.32 -25.93
CA VAL A 311 19.54 -11.05 -27.03
C VAL A 311 20.13 -11.66 -28.30
N LEU A 312 19.29 -12.35 -29.07
CA LEU A 312 19.64 -12.88 -30.40
C LEU A 312 19.37 -11.79 -31.44
N ARG A 313 20.43 -11.19 -31.96
CA ARG A 313 20.33 -10.23 -33.07
C ARG A 313 21.10 -10.76 -34.29
N GLU A 314 20.42 -10.85 -35.41
CA GLU A 314 21.02 -11.37 -36.69
C GLU A 314 21.68 -12.77 -36.52
N GLY A 315 21.10 -13.61 -35.63
CA GLY A 315 21.62 -14.96 -35.39
C GLY A 315 22.83 -15.04 -34.45
N GLN A 316 23.27 -13.91 -33.86
CA GLN A 316 24.36 -13.88 -32.88
C GLN A 316 23.84 -13.50 -31.49
N GLU A 317 24.34 -14.17 -30.45
CA GLU A 317 24.08 -13.80 -29.07
C GLU A 317 24.86 -12.53 -28.67
N VAL A 318 24.15 -11.49 -28.28
CA VAL A 318 24.71 -10.26 -27.75
C VAL A 318 24.22 -10.05 -26.32
N THR A 319 25.14 -9.87 -25.37
CA THR A 319 24.76 -9.53 -23.99
C THR A 319 24.53 -8.02 -23.89
N LEU A 320 23.32 -7.62 -23.55
CA LEU A 320 22.92 -6.23 -23.39
C LEU A 320 22.50 -5.95 -21.95
N PRO A 321 22.69 -4.72 -21.44
CA PRO A 321 22.01 -4.24 -20.23
C PRO A 321 20.50 -4.36 -20.39
N LEU A 322 19.79 -4.64 -19.30
CA LEU A 322 18.35 -4.93 -19.34
C LEU A 322 17.52 -3.75 -19.87
N ASP A 323 17.96 -2.52 -19.65
CA ASP A 323 17.35 -1.26 -20.11
C ASP A 323 17.42 -1.07 -21.64
N GLN A 324 18.26 -1.85 -22.34
CA GLN A 324 18.40 -1.81 -23.80
C GLN A 324 17.58 -2.90 -24.52
N VAL A 325 16.92 -3.78 -23.77
CA VAL A 325 16.01 -4.79 -24.32
C VAL A 325 14.70 -4.14 -24.74
N LYS A 326 14.19 -4.52 -25.91
CA LYS A 326 12.95 -3.98 -26.48
C LYS A 326 11.90 -5.08 -26.61
N VAL A 327 10.63 -4.69 -26.64
CA VAL A 327 9.53 -5.59 -26.98
C VAL A 327 9.77 -6.16 -28.37
N GLY A 328 9.61 -7.49 -28.51
CA GLY A 328 9.90 -8.23 -29.76
C GLY A 328 11.34 -8.73 -29.89
N ASP A 329 12.26 -8.35 -28.99
CA ASP A 329 13.60 -8.95 -28.95
C ASP A 329 13.48 -10.44 -28.56
N VAL A 330 14.22 -11.32 -29.26
CA VAL A 330 14.33 -12.73 -28.91
C VAL A 330 15.50 -12.93 -27.96
N LEU A 331 15.23 -13.52 -26.79
CA LEU A 331 16.21 -13.72 -25.74
C LEU A 331 16.49 -15.21 -25.53
N GLN A 332 17.75 -15.54 -25.31
CA GLN A 332 18.19 -16.89 -24.94
C GLN A 332 18.28 -17.00 -23.41
N VAL A 333 17.58 -17.95 -22.82
CA VAL A 333 17.64 -18.25 -21.38
C VAL A 333 18.20 -19.66 -21.16
N ARG A 334 19.28 -19.76 -20.39
CA ARG A 334 19.99 -21.02 -20.11
C ARG A 334 19.57 -21.59 -18.74
N PRO A 335 19.81 -22.89 -18.49
CA PRO A 335 19.56 -23.47 -17.20
C PRO A 335 20.32 -22.75 -16.08
N GLY A 336 19.64 -22.50 -14.97
CA GLY A 336 20.18 -21.76 -13.81
C GLY A 336 20.21 -20.23 -13.97
N GLU A 337 19.73 -19.69 -15.08
CA GLU A 337 19.63 -18.24 -15.29
C GLU A 337 18.25 -17.71 -14.89
N GLN A 338 18.24 -16.47 -14.41
CA GLN A 338 17.00 -15.74 -14.20
C GLN A 338 16.46 -15.24 -15.55
N ILE A 339 15.15 -15.29 -15.70
CA ILE A 339 14.46 -14.77 -16.89
C ILE A 339 14.54 -13.23 -16.85
N PRO A 340 15.05 -12.59 -17.94
CA PRO A 340 15.37 -11.16 -17.88
C PRO A 340 14.13 -10.24 -17.85
N VAL A 341 13.12 -10.53 -18.66
CA VAL A 341 11.91 -9.73 -18.87
C VAL A 341 10.72 -10.66 -19.07
N ASP A 342 9.50 -10.12 -19.05
CA ASP A 342 8.31 -10.93 -19.36
C ASP A 342 8.26 -11.25 -20.86
N GLY A 343 7.86 -12.47 -21.18
CA GLY A 343 7.82 -12.90 -22.58
C GLY A 343 7.08 -14.20 -22.83
N LYS A 344 7.17 -14.67 -24.07
CA LYS A 344 6.55 -15.90 -24.55
C LYS A 344 7.62 -16.82 -25.12
N ILE A 345 7.57 -18.10 -24.78
CA ILE A 345 8.50 -19.08 -25.31
C ILE A 345 8.22 -19.31 -26.78
N VAL A 346 9.24 -19.10 -27.64
CA VAL A 346 9.17 -19.32 -29.09
C VAL A 346 9.88 -20.58 -29.51
N GLU A 347 10.88 -21.04 -28.74
CA GLU A 347 11.62 -22.27 -29.02
C GLU A 347 12.10 -22.95 -27.74
N GLY A 348 12.04 -24.28 -27.68
CA GLY A 348 12.49 -25.06 -26.52
C GLY A 348 11.40 -25.33 -25.51
N GLN A 349 11.79 -25.91 -24.39
CA GLN A 349 10.93 -26.16 -23.22
C GLN A 349 11.78 -26.16 -21.96
N SER A 350 11.17 -25.81 -20.83
CA SER A 350 11.88 -25.77 -19.56
C SER A 350 10.95 -26.01 -18.37
N THR A 351 11.56 -26.13 -17.21
CA THR A 351 10.90 -26.07 -15.92
C THR A 351 11.35 -24.78 -15.22
N VAL A 352 10.40 -23.89 -14.93
CA VAL A 352 10.65 -22.57 -14.35
C VAL A 352 10.18 -22.56 -12.91
N ASP A 353 11.04 -22.08 -12.02
CA ASP A 353 10.72 -21.83 -10.61
C ASP A 353 10.18 -20.39 -10.50
N GLU A 354 8.89 -20.31 -10.29
CA GLU A 354 8.16 -19.04 -10.13
C GLU A 354 7.91 -18.71 -8.64
N SER A 355 8.47 -19.51 -7.70
CA SER A 355 8.20 -19.39 -6.26
C SER A 355 8.52 -18.03 -5.68
N MET A 356 9.47 -17.31 -6.24
CA MET A 356 9.86 -15.96 -5.81
C MET A 356 8.77 -14.91 -6.06
N LEU A 357 7.89 -15.16 -7.04
CA LEU A 357 6.77 -14.27 -7.40
C LEU A 357 5.42 -14.86 -6.99
N THR A 358 5.25 -16.17 -7.20
CA THR A 358 3.98 -16.87 -6.94
C THR A 358 3.92 -17.51 -5.56
N GLY A 359 5.04 -17.70 -4.87
CA GLY A 359 5.11 -18.43 -3.61
C GLY A 359 4.90 -19.94 -3.73
N GLU A 360 4.60 -20.46 -4.91
CA GLU A 360 4.43 -21.90 -5.16
C GLU A 360 5.79 -22.59 -5.25
N SER A 361 6.01 -23.57 -4.38
CA SER A 361 7.30 -24.26 -4.28
C SER A 361 7.58 -25.26 -5.40
N LEU A 362 6.57 -25.62 -6.21
CA LEU A 362 6.72 -26.58 -7.29
C LEU A 362 7.04 -25.85 -8.60
N PRO A 363 8.17 -26.17 -9.26
CA PRO A 363 8.50 -25.60 -10.54
C PRO A 363 7.49 -25.99 -11.63
N VAL A 364 7.13 -25.02 -12.48
CA VAL A 364 6.12 -25.17 -13.52
C VAL A 364 6.78 -25.54 -14.85
N LYS A 365 6.25 -26.56 -15.54
CA LYS A 365 6.71 -26.89 -16.89
C LYS A 365 6.17 -25.87 -17.88
N LYS A 366 7.07 -25.29 -18.70
CA LYS A 366 6.76 -24.31 -19.74
C LYS A 366 7.19 -24.86 -21.11
N THR A 367 6.32 -24.66 -22.09
CA THR A 367 6.47 -25.12 -23.48
C THR A 367 6.31 -23.95 -24.46
N ILE A 368 6.49 -24.21 -25.74
CA ILE A 368 6.32 -23.18 -26.77
C ILE A 368 4.91 -22.59 -26.71
N GLY A 369 4.83 -21.25 -26.71
CA GLY A 369 3.59 -20.48 -26.57
C GLY A 369 3.23 -20.09 -25.15
N ASP A 370 3.85 -20.71 -24.13
CA ASP A 370 3.61 -20.34 -22.73
C ASP A 370 4.27 -19.01 -22.37
N THR A 371 3.62 -18.27 -21.47
CA THR A 371 4.17 -17.03 -20.92
C THR A 371 5.15 -17.33 -19.79
N VAL A 372 6.23 -16.55 -19.73
CA VAL A 372 7.23 -16.58 -18.68
C VAL A 372 7.39 -15.17 -18.11
N VAL A 373 7.63 -15.10 -16.80
CA VAL A 373 7.70 -13.83 -16.08
C VAL A 373 9.16 -13.51 -15.73
N GLY A 374 9.55 -12.26 -15.90
CA GLY A 374 10.87 -11.78 -15.54
C GLY A 374 11.21 -12.02 -14.06
N ALA A 375 12.49 -12.20 -13.76
CA ALA A 375 13.04 -12.52 -12.43
C ALA A 375 12.75 -13.93 -11.89
N THR A 376 11.97 -14.77 -12.57
CA THR A 376 11.81 -16.19 -12.26
C THR A 376 13.05 -16.99 -12.67
N LEU A 377 13.28 -18.16 -12.08
CA LEU A 377 14.50 -18.94 -12.28
C LEU A 377 14.25 -20.10 -13.24
N ASN A 378 14.97 -20.13 -14.36
CA ASN A 378 15.00 -21.28 -15.25
C ASN A 378 15.80 -22.41 -14.63
N GLN A 379 15.15 -23.55 -14.27
CA GLN A 379 15.85 -24.66 -13.61
C GLN A 379 16.48 -25.64 -14.61
N HIS A 380 15.66 -26.17 -15.54
CA HIS A 380 16.07 -27.22 -16.44
C HIS A 380 15.68 -26.91 -17.88
N GLY A 381 16.59 -27.17 -18.80
CA GLY A 381 16.36 -26.87 -20.20
C GLY A 381 16.82 -25.45 -20.60
N ALA A 382 17.04 -25.26 -21.88
CA ALA A 382 17.29 -23.94 -22.47
C ALA A 382 16.12 -23.61 -23.40
N PHE A 383 15.72 -22.36 -23.43
CA PHE A 383 14.65 -21.91 -24.32
C PHE A 383 14.93 -20.51 -24.86
N GLN A 384 14.29 -20.21 -25.98
CA GLN A 384 14.23 -18.86 -26.52
C GLN A 384 12.86 -18.27 -26.23
N MET A 385 12.83 -16.99 -25.87
CA MET A 385 11.61 -16.26 -25.60
C MET A 385 11.60 -14.94 -26.35
N GLU A 386 10.43 -14.51 -26.79
CA GLU A 386 10.18 -13.19 -27.32
C GLU A 386 9.73 -12.28 -26.18
N ALA A 387 10.38 -11.12 -26.00
CA ALA A 387 10.03 -10.14 -24.98
C ALA A 387 8.66 -9.51 -25.28
N THR A 388 7.72 -9.60 -24.35
CA THR A 388 6.38 -9.00 -24.46
C THR A 388 6.23 -7.74 -23.62
N LYS A 389 6.88 -7.68 -22.43
CA LYS A 389 6.92 -6.49 -21.57
C LYS A 389 8.34 -6.25 -21.13
N VAL A 390 8.78 -4.99 -21.13
CA VAL A 390 10.16 -4.60 -20.78
C VAL A 390 10.17 -3.38 -19.86
N GLY A 391 11.26 -3.17 -19.13
CA GLY A 391 11.45 -1.97 -18.29
C GLY A 391 10.39 -1.82 -17.19
N ALA A 392 9.69 -0.67 -17.18
CA ALA A 392 8.67 -0.35 -16.18
C ALA A 392 7.40 -1.21 -16.29
N ASP A 393 7.16 -1.81 -17.46
CA ASP A 393 5.93 -2.56 -17.76
C ASP A 393 6.05 -4.05 -17.38
N THR A 394 7.22 -4.51 -16.95
CA THR A 394 7.39 -5.90 -16.47
C THR A 394 6.59 -6.13 -15.19
N THR A 395 6.09 -7.36 -15.00
CA THR A 395 5.33 -7.77 -13.82
C THR A 395 6.07 -7.46 -12.53
N LEU A 396 7.38 -7.74 -12.46
CA LEU A 396 8.19 -7.40 -11.28
C LEU A 396 8.23 -5.89 -11.03
N SER A 397 8.40 -5.07 -12.07
CA SER A 397 8.41 -3.60 -11.93
C SER A 397 7.06 -3.07 -11.45
N GLN A 398 5.95 -3.63 -11.91
CA GLN A 398 4.61 -3.29 -11.44
C GLN A 398 4.42 -3.68 -9.96
N ILE A 399 4.87 -4.86 -9.54
CA ILE A 399 4.84 -5.30 -8.14
C ILE A 399 5.62 -4.31 -7.26
N ILE A 400 6.84 -3.98 -7.64
CA ILE A 400 7.68 -3.02 -6.91
C ILE A 400 6.97 -1.67 -6.79
N ARG A 401 6.39 -1.17 -7.90
CA ARG A 401 5.64 0.10 -7.91
C ARG A 401 4.46 0.07 -6.95
N LEU A 402 3.63 -0.99 -6.98
CA LEU A 402 2.49 -1.12 -6.09
C LEU A 402 2.91 -1.11 -4.61
N VAL A 403 3.98 -1.82 -4.26
CA VAL A 403 4.50 -1.83 -2.89
C VAL A 403 5.06 -0.46 -2.49
N GLU A 404 5.74 0.26 -3.40
CA GLU A 404 6.21 1.63 -3.13
C GLU A 404 5.05 2.62 -2.96
N GLU A 405 4.01 2.54 -3.78
CA GLU A 405 2.79 3.35 -3.67
C GLU A 405 2.08 3.10 -2.34
N ALA A 406 1.93 1.82 -1.93
CA ALA A 406 1.36 1.46 -0.64
C ALA A 406 2.14 2.07 0.53
N GLN A 407 3.47 2.02 0.47
CA GLN A 407 4.33 2.61 1.50
C GLN A 407 4.32 4.14 1.47
N GLY A 408 4.12 4.74 0.31
CA GLY A 408 4.01 6.19 0.12
C GLY A 408 2.69 6.77 0.65
N SER A 409 1.63 5.97 0.63
CA SER A 409 0.30 6.41 1.05
C SER A 409 0.18 6.52 2.57
N LYS A 410 -0.64 7.47 3.03
CA LYS A 410 -0.95 7.62 4.47
C LYS A 410 -2.32 7.05 4.79
N ALA A 411 -2.34 6.06 5.66
CA ALA A 411 -3.59 5.57 6.25
C ALA A 411 -4.28 6.65 7.12
N PRO A 412 -5.61 6.67 7.21
CA PRO A 412 -6.36 7.62 8.05
C PRO A 412 -5.90 7.65 9.51
N ILE A 413 -5.55 6.51 10.09
CA ILE A 413 -5.01 6.41 11.46
C ILE A 413 -3.66 7.15 11.60
N ALA A 414 -2.82 7.16 10.56
CA ALA A 414 -1.56 7.91 10.54
C ALA A 414 -1.82 9.42 10.51
N GLN A 415 -2.78 9.87 9.69
CA GLN A 415 -3.17 11.28 9.61
C GLN A 415 -3.73 11.78 10.95
N LEU A 416 -4.48 10.93 11.68
CA LEU A 416 -4.97 11.24 13.01
C LEU A 416 -3.81 11.42 13.99
N ALA A 417 -2.86 10.48 14.01
CA ALA A 417 -1.67 10.56 14.87
C ALA A 417 -0.84 11.81 14.61
N ASP A 418 -0.67 12.18 13.33
CA ASP A 418 0.05 13.39 12.92
C ASP A 418 -0.66 14.66 13.42
N ARG A 419 -1.99 14.74 13.29
CA ARG A 419 -2.80 15.87 13.81
C ARG A 419 -2.70 16.00 15.32
N VAL A 420 -2.78 14.88 16.05
CA VAL A 420 -2.61 14.88 17.49
C VAL A 420 -1.21 15.38 17.87
N SER A 421 -0.15 14.94 17.18
CA SER A 421 1.23 15.41 17.44
C SER A 421 1.37 16.92 17.23
N ALA A 422 0.74 17.48 16.23
CA ALA A 422 0.84 18.91 15.91
C ALA A 422 0.20 19.81 16.99
N VAL A 423 -0.83 19.31 17.68
CA VAL A 423 -1.48 20.02 18.79
C VAL A 423 -0.76 19.76 20.12
N PHE A 424 -0.25 18.54 20.29
CA PHE A 424 0.39 18.10 21.53
C PHE A 424 1.65 18.90 21.87
N VAL A 425 2.55 19.15 20.91
CA VAL A 425 3.81 19.86 21.17
C VAL A 425 3.60 21.29 21.73
N PRO A 426 2.78 22.15 21.11
CA PRO A 426 2.50 23.46 21.69
C PRO A 426 1.87 23.41 23.09
N ILE A 427 0.94 22.49 23.33
CA ILE A 427 0.28 22.32 24.64
C ILE A 427 1.32 21.97 25.69
N VAL A 428 2.20 21.02 25.40
CA VAL A 428 3.22 20.58 26.37
C VAL A 428 4.26 21.67 26.63
N MET A 429 4.64 22.47 25.63
CA MET A 429 5.48 23.64 25.86
C MET A 429 4.84 24.62 26.84
N GLY A 430 3.55 24.87 26.66
CA GLY A 430 2.77 25.69 27.60
C GLY A 430 2.73 25.07 29.03
N LEU A 431 2.46 23.78 29.13
CA LEU A 431 2.45 23.05 30.40
C LEU A 431 3.81 23.08 31.10
N ALA A 432 4.90 22.93 30.39
CA ALA A 432 6.25 22.98 30.92
C ALA A 432 6.54 24.34 31.57
N VAL A 433 6.23 25.43 30.87
CA VAL A 433 6.39 26.78 31.39
C VAL A 433 5.48 27.03 32.59
N LEU A 434 4.20 26.67 32.46
CA LEU A 434 3.24 26.82 33.57
C LEU A 434 3.64 26.03 34.81
N SER A 435 4.13 24.82 34.66
CA SER A 435 4.61 23.99 35.77
C SER A 435 5.82 24.63 36.46
N GLY A 436 6.80 25.12 35.72
CA GLY A 436 7.93 25.83 36.30
C GLY A 436 7.51 27.08 37.03
N LEU A 437 6.63 27.90 36.44
CA LEU A 437 6.09 29.10 37.09
C LEU A 437 5.28 28.75 38.35
N ALA A 438 4.46 27.70 38.31
CA ALA A 438 3.67 27.24 39.46
C ALA A 438 4.59 26.85 40.64
N TRP A 439 5.63 26.09 40.43
CA TRP A 439 6.57 25.72 41.45
C TRP A 439 7.36 26.91 42.01
N TYR A 440 7.76 27.86 41.13
CA TYR A 440 8.45 29.06 41.59
C TYR A 440 7.57 29.98 42.41
N PHE A 441 6.33 30.29 41.95
CA PHE A 441 5.48 31.27 42.62
C PHE A 441 4.57 30.65 43.69
N LEU A 442 4.02 29.47 43.48
CA LEU A 442 3.09 28.82 44.40
C LEU A 442 3.79 27.84 45.32
N GLY A 443 4.72 27.05 44.81
CA GLY A 443 5.53 26.12 45.59
C GLY A 443 6.64 26.79 46.36
N GLN A 444 6.98 28.04 46.04
CA GLN A 444 8.09 28.80 46.65
C GLN A 444 9.45 28.09 46.59
N GLU A 445 9.59 27.27 45.56
CA GLU A 445 10.82 26.54 45.27
C GLU A 445 11.87 27.42 44.60
N SER A 446 13.12 26.97 44.60
CA SER A 446 14.19 27.71 43.94
C SER A 446 13.98 27.78 42.39
N TRP A 447 14.55 28.82 41.77
CA TRP A 447 14.50 28.97 40.33
C TRP A 447 15.15 27.79 39.59
N ILE A 448 16.18 27.16 40.21
CA ILE A 448 16.88 25.98 39.70
C ILE A 448 15.93 24.78 39.68
N PHE A 449 15.20 24.56 40.79
CA PHE A 449 14.19 23.50 40.88
C PHE A 449 13.09 23.68 39.82
N SER A 450 12.55 24.89 39.71
CA SER A 450 11.50 25.22 38.74
C SER A 450 11.95 25.05 37.29
N LEU A 451 13.20 25.38 37.00
CA LEU A 451 13.80 25.19 35.66
C LEU A 451 14.02 23.71 35.38
N SER A 452 14.48 22.92 36.38
CA SER A 452 14.64 21.47 36.24
C SER A 452 13.32 20.77 35.86
N ILE A 453 12.21 21.17 36.51
CA ILE A 453 10.86 20.68 36.17
C ILE A 453 10.51 21.06 34.74
N THR A 454 10.71 22.32 34.34
CA THR A 454 10.44 22.79 32.98
C THR A 454 11.20 21.96 31.94
N ILE A 455 12.50 21.75 32.16
CA ILE A 455 13.35 20.95 31.28
C ILE A 455 12.87 19.48 31.24
N SER A 456 12.58 18.88 32.39
CA SER A 456 12.08 17.50 32.48
C SER A 456 10.79 17.29 31.69
N VAL A 457 9.84 18.22 31.81
CA VAL A 457 8.58 18.19 31.07
C VAL A 457 8.83 18.33 29.57
N LEU A 458 9.66 19.29 29.15
CA LEU A 458 10.00 19.46 27.72
C LEU A 458 10.65 18.22 27.11
N VAL A 459 11.51 17.54 27.86
CA VAL A 459 12.23 16.35 27.37
C VAL A 459 11.32 15.13 27.31
N ILE A 460 10.60 14.82 28.42
CA ILE A 460 9.74 13.62 28.47
C ILE A 460 8.59 13.66 27.46
N ALA A 461 8.13 14.85 27.12
CA ALA A 461 6.98 15.04 26.26
C ALA A 461 7.27 14.91 24.76
N CYS A 462 8.48 14.56 24.37
CA CYS A 462 8.77 14.33 22.95
C CYS A 462 7.94 13.16 22.40
N PRO A 463 7.03 13.36 21.42
CA PRO A 463 6.26 12.29 20.82
C PRO A 463 7.05 11.52 19.74
N CYS A 464 8.31 11.19 20.04
CA CYS A 464 9.26 10.62 19.07
C CYS A 464 8.76 9.30 18.47
N ALA A 465 8.21 8.43 19.31
CA ALA A 465 7.70 7.13 18.90
C ALA A 465 6.40 7.21 18.07
N LEU A 466 5.57 8.25 18.30
CA LEU A 466 4.27 8.40 17.65
C LEU A 466 4.38 8.53 16.13
N GLY A 467 5.35 9.31 15.64
CA GLY A 467 5.59 9.49 14.21
C GLY A 467 6.07 8.23 13.49
N LEU A 468 6.52 7.21 14.22
CA LEU A 468 7.01 5.94 13.70
C LEU A 468 5.99 4.80 13.83
N ALA A 469 5.06 4.92 14.77
CA ALA A 469 4.14 3.85 15.16
C ALA A 469 3.37 3.25 13.98
N THR A 470 2.76 4.10 13.15
CA THR A 470 1.94 3.69 12.01
C THR A 470 2.78 3.37 10.77
N PRO A 471 3.68 4.25 10.28
CA PRO A 471 4.41 4.00 9.04
C PRO A 471 5.28 2.74 9.10
N THR A 472 5.92 2.46 10.24
CA THR A 472 6.77 1.28 10.37
C THR A 472 5.95 -0.01 10.31
N ALA A 473 4.79 -0.06 10.96
CA ALA A 473 3.92 -1.24 10.93
C ALA A 473 3.31 -1.46 9.53
N ILE A 474 2.88 -0.40 8.84
CA ILE A 474 2.41 -0.48 7.45
C ILE A 474 3.52 -1.01 6.54
N MET A 475 4.74 -0.46 6.65
CA MET A 475 5.87 -0.87 5.82
C MET A 475 6.23 -2.36 6.03
N VAL A 476 6.21 -2.84 7.28
CA VAL A 476 6.43 -4.27 7.58
C VAL A 476 5.25 -5.10 7.10
N GLY A 477 4.02 -4.65 7.30
CA GLY A 477 2.80 -5.34 6.88
C GLY A 477 2.71 -5.49 5.36
N THR A 478 2.92 -4.40 4.60
CA THR A 478 2.93 -4.44 3.12
C THR A 478 4.07 -5.29 2.58
N GLY A 479 5.27 -5.19 3.20
CA GLY A 479 6.39 -6.04 2.85
C GLY A 479 6.10 -7.52 3.10
N LYS A 480 5.47 -7.86 4.24
CA LYS A 480 5.05 -9.23 4.55
C LYS A 480 3.95 -9.71 3.62
N GLY A 481 3.03 -8.82 3.22
CA GLY A 481 2.03 -9.10 2.20
C GLY A 481 2.68 -9.47 0.87
N ALA A 482 3.59 -8.65 0.38
CA ALA A 482 4.30 -8.87 -0.88
C ALA A 482 5.09 -10.19 -0.88
N GLU A 483 5.76 -10.55 0.23
CA GLU A 483 6.43 -11.85 0.39
C GLU A 483 5.46 -13.04 0.28
N ASN A 484 4.15 -12.85 0.49
CA ASN A 484 3.12 -13.88 0.45
C ASN A 484 2.13 -13.65 -0.71
N GLY A 485 2.51 -12.91 -1.75
CA GLY A 485 1.67 -12.67 -2.92
C GLY A 485 0.47 -11.74 -2.68
N VAL A 486 0.40 -11.03 -1.56
CA VAL A 486 -0.67 -10.10 -1.21
C VAL A 486 -0.16 -8.67 -1.37
N LEU A 487 -0.58 -7.98 -2.43
CA LEU A 487 -0.13 -6.64 -2.77
C LEU A 487 -1.19 -5.60 -2.42
N PHE A 488 -0.96 -4.83 -1.37
CA PHE A 488 -1.79 -3.68 -1.03
C PHE A 488 -1.36 -2.47 -1.86
N LYS A 489 -2.29 -1.73 -2.43
CA LYS A 489 -1.99 -0.48 -3.15
C LYS A 489 -1.90 0.73 -2.23
N SER A 490 -2.46 0.65 -1.03
CA SER A 490 -2.40 1.76 -0.08
C SER A 490 -2.45 1.29 1.37
N GLY A 491 -1.92 2.13 2.28
CA GLY A 491 -2.11 1.94 3.72
C GLY A 491 -3.57 2.08 4.15
N GLN A 492 -4.38 2.80 3.38
CA GLN A 492 -5.82 2.90 3.60
C GLN A 492 -6.51 1.57 3.35
N ALA A 493 -6.14 0.84 2.29
CA ALA A 493 -6.68 -0.49 2.00
C ALA A 493 -6.49 -1.46 3.18
N ILE A 494 -5.32 -1.42 3.85
CA ILE A 494 -5.07 -2.21 5.05
C ILE A 494 -6.03 -1.81 6.19
N GLU A 495 -6.28 -0.51 6.39
CA GLU A 495 -7.16 -0.05 7.47
C GLU A 495 -8.63 -0.37 7.21
N VAL A 496 -9.08 -0.27 5.96
CA VAL A 496 -10.47 -0.54 5.60
C VAL A 496 -10.74 -2.05 5.60
N LEU A 497 -9.80 -2.87 5.11
CA LEU A 497 -9.93 -4.33 5.08
C LEU A 497 -10.08 -4.93 6.50
N GLU A 498 -9.51 -4.31 7.55
CA GLU A 498 -9.71 -4.74 8.94
C GLU A 498 -11.16 -4.56 9.41
N LYS A 499 -11.88 -3.61 8.81
CA LYS A 499 -13.23 -3.20 9.25
C LYS A 499 -14.36 -3.90 8.50
N ILE A 500 -14.05 -4.64 7.43
CA ILE A 500 -15.07 -5.34 6.64
C ILE A 500 -15.80 -6.38 7.48
N ASP A 501 -17.07 -6.56 7.19
CA ASP A 501 -17.94 -7.58 7.79
C ASP A 501 -18.54 -8.55 6.76
N THR A 502 -18.50 -8.17 5.48
CA THR A 502 -19.06 -8.96 4.38
C THR A 502 -18.07 -9.04 3.22
N ILE A 503 -17.87 -10.24 2.69
CA ILE A 503 -17.07 -10.47 1.48
C ILE A 503 -18.00 -10.98 0.37
N VAL A 504 -17.98 -10.28 -0.75
CA VAL A 504 -18.69 -10.65 -1.97
C VAL A 504 -17.72 -11.25 -2.95
N PHE A 505 -17.95 -12.47 -3.37
CA PHE A 505 -17.18 -13.15 -4.39
C PHE A 505 -17.92 -13.18 -5.71
N ASP A 506 -17.23 -12.85 -6.81
CA ASP A 506 -17.69 -13.34 -8.11
C ASP A 506 -17.56 -14.86 -8.15
N LYS A 507 -18.37 -15.51 -8.95
CA LYS A 507 -18.31 -16.96 -9.10
C LYS A 507 -17.16 -17.37 -10.04
N THR A 508 -17.23 -16.89 -11.28
CA THR A 508 -16.42 -17.40 -12.40
C THR A 508 -14.98 -16.91 -12.32
N GLY A 509 -13.99 -17.84 -12.38
CA GLY A 509 -12.58 -17.48 -12.25
C GLY A 509 -12.13 -17.17 -10.81
N THR A 510 -13.08 -16.90 -9.90
CA THR A 510 -12.83 -16.57 -8.49
C THR A 510 -13.07 -17.78 -7.60
N ILE A 511 -14.33 -18.20 -7.39
CA ILE A 511 -14.68 -19.43 -6.63
C ILE A 511 -14.39 -20.67 -7.48
N THR A 512 -14.58 -20.55 -8.79
CA THR A 512 -14.36 -21.60 -9.78
C THR A 512 -13.09 -21.33 -10.60
N GLU A 513 -12.64 -22.31 -11.38
CA GLU A 513 -11.41 -22.19 -12.18
C GLU A 513 -11.56 -21.24 -13.38
N GLY A 514 -12.80 -20.89 -13.77
CA GLY A 514 -13.07 -20.08 -14.96
C GLY A 514 -12.84 -20.85 -16.28
N LYS A 515 -12.73 -22.17 -16.17
CA LYS A 515 -12.51 -23.08 -17.30
C LYS A 515 -13.64 -24.10 -17.35
N PRO A 516 -14.77 -23.75 -17.95
CA PRO A 516 -15.87 -24.71 -18.08
C PRO A 516 -15.44 -25.93 -18.88
N VAL A 517 -15.92 -27.12 -18.44
CA VAL A 517 -15.68 -28.40 -19.09
C VAL A 517 -17.01 -29.13 -19.32
N VAL A 518 -17.08 -29.92 -20.37
CA VAL A 518 -18.22 -30.82 -20.59
C VAL A 518 -18.11 -31.98 -19.61
N THR A 519 -19.15 -32.19 -18.78
CA THR A 519 -19.14 -33.24 -17.76
C THR A 519 -20.01 -34.44 -18.11
N ASP A 520 -21.15 -34.21 -18.76
CA ASP A 520 -22.11 -35.24 -19.14
C ASP A 520 -22.82 -34.90 -20.43
N ILE A 521 -23.15 -35.91 -21.23
CA ILE A 521 -23.95 -35.78 -22.44
C ILE A 521 -25.08 -36.80 -22.34
N GLN A 522 -26.31 -36.33 -22.31
CA GLN A 522 -27.48 -37.16 -22.39
C GLN A 522 -28.12 -37.01 -23.75
N VAL A 523 -28.05 -38.06 -24.57
CA VAL A 523 -28.62 -38.05 -25.92
C VAL A 523 -30.07 -38.54 -25.92
N PHE A 524 -30.80 -38.11 -26.88
CA PHE A 524 -32.19 -38.50 -27.18
C PHE A 524 -32.28 -38.95 -28.65
N GLY A 525 -33.19 -39.84 -28.96
CA GLY A 525 -33.34 -40.45 -30.30
C GLY A 525 -32.20 -41.39 -30.66
N ASN A 526 -31.77 -41.36 -31.92
CA ASN A 526 -30.80 -42.29 -32.46
C ASN A 526 -29.34 -41.76 -32.56
N PHE A 527 -29.03 -40.72 -31.79
CA PHE A 527 -27.72 -40.08 -31.77
C PHE A 527 -26.78 -40.76 -30.79
N THR A 528 -25.47 -40.74 -31.08
CA THR A 528 -24.43 -41.10 -30.13
C THR A 528 -23.87 -39.86 -29.39
N ASN A 529 -23.22 -40.04 -28.25
CA ASN A 529 -22.55 -38.96 -27.53
C ASN A 529 -21.52 -38.23 -28.42
N GLU A 530 -20.75 -38.98 -29.19
CA GLU A 530 -19.76 -38.48 -30.12
C GLU A 530 -20.42 -37.57 -31.21
N GLN A 531 -21.54 -38.04 -31.81
CA GLN A 531 -22.28 -37.22 -32.79
C GLN A 531 -22.88 -35.95 -32.18
N ALA A 532 -23.43 -36.06 -30.95
CA ALA A 532 -23.96 -34.90 -30.23
C ALA A 532 -22.86 -33.87 -29.91
N LEU A 533 -21.71 -34.32 -29.43
CA LEU A 533 -20.56 -33.47 -29.17
C LEU A 533 -19.99 -32.86 -30.45
N GLN A 534 -19.92 -33.65 -31.54
CA GLN A 534 -19.50 -33.14 -32.83
C GLN A 534 -20.38 -32.00 -33.38
N LEU A 535 -21.72 -32.18 -33.31
CA LEU A 535 -22.66 -31.16 -33.73
C LEU A 535 -22.58 -29.92 -32.84
N ALA A 536 -22.51 -30.11 -31.53
CA ALA A 536 -22.43 -29.01 -30.58
C ALA A 536 -21.12 -28.22 -30.74
N ALA A 537 -19.98 -28.89 -30.82
CA ALA A 537 -18.68 -28.23 -31.00
C ALA A 537 -18.60 -27.54 -32.38
N SER A 538 -19.11 -28.17 -33.46
CA SER A 538 -19.14 -27.54 -34.78
C SER A 538 -20.06 -26.31 -34.84
N SER A 539 -21.11 -26.27 -34.02
CA SER A 539 -22.02 -25.13 -33.87
C SER A 539 -21.36 -23.92 -33.24
N GLU A 540 -20.43 -24.15 -32.35
CA GLU A 540 -19.73 -23.12 -31.54
C GLU A 540 -18.40 -22.67 -32.17
N GLN A 541 -18.04 -23.15 -33.35
CA GLN A 541 -16.75 -22.86 -33.97
C GLN A 541 -16.43 -21.37 -34.15
N TYR A 542 -17.46 -20.52 -34.29
CA TYR A 542 -17.34 -19.08 -34.46
C TYR A 542 -17.81 -18.28 -33.26
N SER A 543 -18.08 -18.95 -32.14
CA SER A 543 -18.57 -18.32 -30.91
C SER A 543 -17.39 -17.96 -29.96
N GLU A 544 -17.42 -16.78 -29.40
CA GLU A 544 -16.47 -16.33 -28.38
C GLU A 544 -16.94 -16.66 -26.94
N HIS A 545 -18.10 -17.34 -26.80
CA HIS A 545 -18.65 -17.62 -25.48
C HIS A 545 -17.81 -18.66 -24.71
N PRO A 546 -17.59 -18.50 -23.39
CA PRO A 546 -16.79 -19.47 -22.59
C PRO A 546 -17.30 -20.91 -22.67
N LEU A 547 -18.62 -21.15 -22.79
CA LEU A 547 -19.18 -22.48 -22.97
C LEU A 547 -18.84 -23.10 -24.35
N ALA A 548 -18.64 -22.28 -25.38
CA ALA A 548 -18.18 -22.72 -26.69
C ALA A 548 -16.78 -23.37 -26.61
N GLN A 549 -15.89 -22.74 -25.85
CA GLN A 549 -14.53 -23.28 -25.66
C GLN A 549 -14.55 -24.64 -24.93
N ALA A 550 -15.49 -24.85 -24.01
CA ALA A 550 -15.64 -26.15 -23.35
C ALA A 550 -16.01 -27.27 -24.34
N LEU A 551 -16.94 -26.99 -25.26
CA LEU A 551 -17.38 -27.95 -26.30
C LEU A 551 -16.26 -28.21 -27.32
N LEU A 552 -15.57 -27.16 -27.77
CA LEU A 552 -14.47 -27.27 -28.71
C LEU A 552 -13.31 -28.06 -28.13
N ARG A 553 -12.92 -27.78 -26.87
CA ARG A 553 -11.85 -28.51 -26.17
C ARG A 553 -12.20 -29.97 -25.97
N SER A 554 -13.43 -30.26 -25.55
CA SER A 554 -13.89 -31.64 -25.37
C SER A 554 -13.85 -32.44 -26.68
N ALA A 555 -14.22 -31.81 -27.79
CA ALA A 555 -14.12 -32.44 -29.12
C ALA A 555 -12.67 -32.66 -29.54
N GLU A 556 -11.76 -31.73 -29.23
CA GLU A 556 -10.32 -31.87 -29.52
C GLU A 556 -9.68 -32.98 -28.68
N GLU A 557 -9.98 -33.07 -27.39
CA GLU A 557 -9.50 -34.12 -26.48
C GLU A 557 -9.95 -35.52 -26.92
N GLU A 558 -11.18 -35.64 -27.42
CA GLU A 558 -11.72 -36.88 -27.98
C GLU A 558 -11.33 -37.12 -29.45
N SER A 559 -10.54 -36.18 -30.04
CA SER A 559 -10.10 -36.25 -31.43
C SER A 559 -11.28 -36.29 -32.43
N ILE A 560 -12.38 -35.63 -32.14
CA ILE A 560 -13.58 -35.55 -32.98
C ILE A 560 -13.39 -34.45 -34.03
N PRO A 561 -13.49 -34.73 -35.36
CA PRO A 561 -13.34 -33.73 -36.36
C PRO A 561 -14.54 -32.80 -36.43
N LEU A 562 -14.30 -31.47 -36.52
CA LEU A 562 -15.37 -30.49 -36.66
C LEU A 562 -15.93 -30.48 -38.09
N LEU A 563 -17.24 -30.30 -38.20
CA LEU A 563 -17.98 -30.16 -39.47
C LEU A 563 -18.03 -28.69 -39.88
N ALA A 564 -18.07 -28.43 -41.17
CA ALA A 564 -18.24 -27.09 -41.72
C ALA A 564 -19.63 -26.57 -41.40
N SER A 565 -19.71 -25.37 -40.84
CA SER A 565 -20.93 -24.69 -40.45
C SER A 565 -21.21 -23.47 -41.34
N LYS A 566 -22.50 -23.16 -41.61
CA LYS A 566 -22.99 -22.02 -42.41
C LYS A 566 -24.10 -21.32 -41.65
N ASP A 567 -24.38 -20.08 -42.07
CA ASP A 567 -25.51 -19.30 -41.52
C ASP A 567 -25.52 -19.18 -40.01
N PHE A 568 -24.32 -19.00 -39.41
CA PHE A 568 -24.17 -18.84 -37.96
C PHE A 568 -24.88 -17.56 -37.48
N GLN A 569 -25.79 -17.70 -36.51
CA GLN A 569 -26.48 -16.59 -35.86
C GLN A 569 -26.50 -16.74 -34.33
N ALA A 570 -25.81 -15.83 -33.64
CA ALA A 570 -25.89 -15.75 -32.18
C ALA A 570 -27.22 -15.10 -31.77
N LEU A 571 -27.94 -15.76 -30.85
CA LEU A 571 -29.20 -15.31 -30.25
C LEU A 571 -28.92 -14.87 -28.80
N SER A 572 -28.78 -13.55 -28.61
CA SER A 572 -28.37 -13.00 -27.31
C SER A 572 -29.19 -13.51 -26.13
N GLY A 573 -28.52 -14.06 -25.11
CA GLY A 573 -29.13 -14.62 -23.89
C GLY A 573 -29.90 -15.92 -24.07
N ARG A 574 -29.88 -16.57 -25.26
CA ARG A 574 -30.61 -17.78 -25.57
C ARG A 574 -29.79 -18.92 -26.09
N GLY A 575 -28.82 -18.64 -26.97
CA GLY A 575 -27.98 -19.62 -27.63
C GLY A 575 -27.62 -19.21 -29.06
N LEU A 576 -27.58 -20.14 -29.98
CA LEU A 576 -27.25 -19.92 -31.37
C LEU A 576 -28.09 -20.78 -32.32
N SER A 577 -28.13 -20.39 -33.56
CA SER A 577 -28.68 -21.12 -34.70
C SER A 577 -27.63 -21.23 -35.80
N VAL A 578 -27.48 -22.39 -36.41
CA VAL A 578 -26.46 -22.64 -37.44
C VAL A 578 -26.89 -23.78 -38.33
N THR A 579 -26.40 -23.82 -39.56
CA THR A 579 -26.62 -24.93 -40.51
C THR A 579 -25.35 -25.77 -40.63
N ILE A 580 -25.44 -27.08 -40.31
CA ILE A 580 -24.36 -28.06 -40.38
C ILE A 580 -24.82 -29.26 -41.20
N ALA A 581 -24.08 -29.64 -42.24
CA ALA A 581 -24.42 -30.76 -43.10
C ALA A 581 -25.88 -30.70 -43.63
N GLU A 582 -26.36 -29.51 -43.98
CA GLU A 582 -27.71 -29.18 -44.42
C GLU A 582 -28.80 -29.35 -43.37
N GLN A 583 -28.45 -29.67 -42.10
CA GLN A 583 -29.38 -29.69 -40.98
C GLN A 583 -29.39 -28.36 -40.23
N HIS A 584 -30.57 -27.91 -39.82
CA HIS A 584 -30.71 -26.73 -38.99
C HIS A 584 -30.48 -27.09 -37.51
N ILE A 585 -29.41 -26.57 -36.95
CA ILE A 585 -29.01 -26.88 -35.57
C ILE A 585 -29.32 -25.66 -34.67
N LEU A 586 -29.94 -25.94 -33.53
CA LEU A 586 -30.13 -24.98 -32.43
C LEU A 586 -29.35 -25.49 -31.22
N LEU A 587 -28.53 -24.62 -30.62
CA LEU A 587 -27.81 -24.89 -29.39
C LEU A 587 -28.09 -23.77 -28.42
N GLY A 588 -28.55 -24.07 -27.18
CA GLY A 588 -28.86 -23.03 -26.22
C GLY A 588 -29.66 -23.48 -25.01
N ASN A 589 -30.34 -22.55 -24.36
CA ASN A 589 -31.12 -22.79 -23.14
C ASN A 589 -32.53 -23.29 -23.45
N ALA A 590 -33.26 -23.73 -22.41
CA ALA A 590 -34.62 -24.21 -22.52
C ALA A 590 -35.59 -23.19 -23.18
N LYS A 591 -35.33 -21.89 -22.96
CA LYS A 591 -36.16 -20.80 -23.53
C LYS A 591 -36.04 -20.79 -25.07
N LEU A 592 -34.84 -20.96 -25.62
CA LEU A 592 -34.64 -21.05 -27.05
C LEU A 592 -35.40 -22.24 -27.64
N MET A 593 -35.36 -23.40 -26.99
CA MET A 593 -36.05 -24.61 -27.46
C MET A 593 -37.57 -24.39 -27.48
N THR A 594 -38.12 -23.82 -26.42
CA THR A 594 -39.57 -23.51 -26.31
C THR A 594 -40.03 -22.48 -27.35
N GLU A 595 -39.25 -21.42 -27.54
CA GLU A 595 -39.58 -20.38 -28.56
C GLU A 595 -39.47 -20.93 -30.00
N SER A 596 -38.65 -21.95 -30.21
CA SER A 596 -38.50 -22.65 -31.48
C SER A 596 -39.44 -23.85 -31.64
N ALA A 597 -40.42 -24.00 -30.72
CA ALA A 597 -41.41 -25.07 -30.72
C ALA A 597 -40.79 -26.51 -30.67
N ILE A 598 -39.62 -26.67 -30.04
CA ILE A 598 -38.99 -27.97 -29.80
C ILE A 598 -39.52 -28.56 -28.51
N GLU A 599 -39.96 -29.81 -28.56
CA GLU A 599 -40.49 -30.55 -27.43
C GLU A 599 -39.33 -31.02 -26.52
N ILE A 600 -39.28 -30.49 -25.29
CA ILE A 600 -38.20 -30.76 -24.32
C ILE A 600 -38.68 -31.53 -23.08
N ASP A 601 -39.92 -31.96 -23.00
CA ASP A 601 -40.52 -32.58 -21.81
C ASP A 601 -39.71 -33.78 -21.28
N GLN A 602 -39.20 -34.61 -22.18
CA GLN A 602 -38.35 -35.75 -21.84
C GLN A 602 -36.96 -35.36 -21.27
N ALA A 603 -36.51 -34.14 -21.50
CA ALA A 603 -35.21 -33.64 -21.06
C ALA A 603 -35.28 -32.84 -19.76
N VAL A 604 -36.50 -32.37 -19.37
CA VAL A 604 -36.65 -31.50 -18.18
C VAL A 604 -36.07 -32.12 -16.93
N ALA A 605 -36.39 -33.40 -16.65
CA ALA A 605 -35.88 -34.09 -15.47
C ALA A 605 -34.32 -34.25 -15.49
N VAL A 606 -33.76 -34.48 -16.66
CA VAL A 606 -32.28 -34.60 -16.81
C VAL A 606 -31.61 -33.23 -16.62
N ALA A 607 -32.14 -32.19 -17.22
CA ALA A 607 -31.63 -30.83 -17.08
C ALA A 607 -31.77 -30.32 -15.64
N GLU A 608 -32.86 -30.61 -14.95
CA GLU A 608 -33.02 -30.29 -13.53
C GLU A 608 -32.03 -31.07 -12.64
N LYS A 609 -31.75 -32.32 -12.95
CA LYS A 609 -30.73 -33.09 -12.28
C LYS A 609 -29.36 -32.44 -12.48
N PHE A 610 -28.99 -32.14 -13.70
CA PHE A 610 -27.71 -31.45 -13.99
C PHE A 610 -27.62 -30.10 -13.26
N ALA A 611 -28.66 -29.29 -13.28
CA ALA A 611 -28.71 -28.02 -12.56
C ALA A 611 -28.55 -28.21 -11.04
N SER A 612 -29.11 -29.26 -10.45
CA SER A 612 -28.96 -29.59 -9.03
C SER A 612 -27.57 -30.09 -8.68
N GLU A 613 -26.81 -30.56 -9.66
CA GLU A 613 -25.39 -30.94 -9.54
C GLU A 613 -24.42 -29.78 -9.88
N ALA A 614 -24.88 -28.54 -9.85
CA ALA A 614 -24.11 -27.35 -10.18
C ALA A 614 -23.58 -27.27 -11.64
N LYS A 615 -24.26 -28.00 -12.57
CA LYS A 615 -23.94 -28.04 -13.99
C LYS A 615 -24.91 -27.20 -14.80
N THR A 616 -24.44 -26.54 -15.84
CA THR A 616 -25.27 -25.74 -16.76
C THR A 616 -25.76 -26.65 -17.90
N PRO A 617 -27.07 -26.92 -18.00
CA PRO A 617 -27.62 -27.71 -19.12
C PRO A 617 -27.71 -26.86 -20.37
N VAL A 618 -27.13 -27.33 -21.46
CA VAL A 618 -27.22 -26.77 -22.81
C VAL A 618 -27.96 -27.77 -23.69
N TYR A 619 -29.04 -27.33 -24.33
CA TYR A 619 -29.86 -28.14 -25.22
C TYR A 619 -29.35 -28.07 -26.64
N LEU A 620 -29.27 -29.20 -27.31
CA LEU A 620 -28.94 -29.35 -28.72
C LEU A 620 -30.14 -29.93 -29.46
N ALA A 621 -30.56 -29.27 -30.51
CA ALA A 621 -31.60 -29.74 -31.39
C ALA A 621 -31.19 -29.67 -32.86
N ALA A 622 -31.67 -30.60 -33.66
CA ALA A 622 -31.43 -30.68 -35.11
C ALA A 622 -32.78 -30.86 -35.82
N ASP A 623 -33.03 -30.08 -36.87
CA ASP A 623 -34.22 -30.11 -37.74
C ASP A 623 -35.54 -30.14 -36.91
N GLY A 624 -35.60 -29.45 -35.78
CA GLY A 624 -36.80 -29.36 -34.95
C GLY A 624 -36.97 -30.48 -33.92
N GLU A 625 -36.03 -31.45 -33.83
CA GLU A 625 -36.04 -32.52 -32.84
C GLU A 625 -34.91 -32.35 -31.80
N LEU A 626 -35.19 -32.70 -30.54
CA LEU A 626 -34.18 -32.68 -29.49
C LEU A 626 -33.16 -33.80 -29.67
N VAL A 627 -31.88 -33.45 -29.76
CA VAL A 627 -30.73 -34.37 -29.92
C VAL A 627 -30.10 -34.74 -28.62
N ALA A 628 -29.76 -33.72 -27.80
CA ALA A 628 -29.07 -33.94 -26.52
C ALA A 628 -29.29 -32.79 -25.55
N VAL A 629 -29.05 -33.12 -24.26
CA VAL A 629 -28.73 -32.13 -23.23
C VAL A 629 -27.28 -32.37 -22.77
N ILE A 630 -26.46 -31.36 -22.94
CA ILE A 630 -25.03 -31.36 -22.61
C ILE A 630 -24.85 -30.59 -21.30
N ALA A 631 -24.25 -31.20 -20.31
CA ALA A 631 -23.92 -30.56 -19.03
C ALA A 631 -22.52 -29.95 -19.09
N ILE A 632 -22.44 -28.67 -18.86
CA ILE A 632 -21.15 -27.96 -18.77
C ILE A 632 -21.03 -27.42 -17.35
N ALA A 633 -19.90 -27.68 -16.69
CA ALA A 633 -19.61 -27.16 -15.37
C ALA A 633 -18.28 -26.44 -15.31
N ASP A 634 -18.28 -25.33 -14.59
CA ASP A 634 -17.05 -24.65 -14.18
C ASP A 634 -16.67 -25.19 -12.79
N GLN A 635 -15.51 -25.87 -12.72
CA GLN A 635 -15.09 -26.60 -11.52
C GLN A 635 -14.76 -25.62 -10.38
N VAL A 636 -15.24 -25.96 -9.17
CA VAL A 636 -14.89 -25.26 -7.95
C VAL A 636 -13.41 -25.46 -7.65
N LYS A 637 -12.66 -24.36 -7.37
CA LYS A 637 -11.25 -24.47 -6.98
C LYS A 637 -11.11 -25.30 -5.69
N PRO A 638 -10.11 -26.17 -5.57
CA PRO A 638 -9.90 -27.02 -4.41
C PRO A 638 -9.81 -26.26 -3.07
N SER A 639 -9.33 -25.01 -3.12
CA SER A 639 -9.14 -24.16 -1.94
C SER A 639 -10.39 -23.37 -1.53
N SER A 640 -11.43 -23.30 -2.38
CA SER A 640 -12.59 -22.42 -2.14
C SER A 640 -13.33 -22.74 -0.84
N GLN A 641 -13.62 -24.02 -0.58
CA GLN A 641 -14.30 -24.39 0.66
C GLN A 641 -13.49 -24.03 1.90
N ALA A 642 -12.18 -24.30 1.89
CA ALA A 642 -11.30 -24.00 3.01
C ALA A 642 -11.18 -22.47 3.24
N ALA A 643 -11.12 -21.69 2.16
CA ALA A 643 -11.08 -20.24 2.24
C ALA A 643 -12.36 -19.66 2.86
N ILE A 644 -13.53 -20.13 2.42
CA ILE A 644 -14.83 -19.68 2.94
C ILE A 644 -14.96 -20.03 4.42
N GLN A 645 -14.58 -21.25 4.81
CA GLN A 645 -14.57 -21.66 6.22
C GLN A 645 -13.63 -20.79 7.07
N ALA A 646 -12.46 -20.42 6.55
CA ALA A 646 -11.54 -19.52 7.26
C ALA A 646 -12.14 -18.12 7.44
N LEU A 647 -12.87 -17.61 6.46
CA LEU A 647 -13.56 -16.32 6.56
C LEU A 647 -14.69 -16.35 7.60
N HIS A 648 -15.48 -17.42 7.66
CA HIS A 648 -16.49 -17.65 8.71
C HIS A 648 -15.86 -17.69 10.10
N GLN A 649 -14.70 -18.33 10.25
CA GLN A 649 -13.97 -18.32 11.53
C GLN A 649 -13.50 -16.92 11.95
N MET A 650 -13.33 -16.01 11.00
CA MET A 650 -13.04 -14.59 11.27
C MET A 650 -14.31 -13.77 11.54
N GLY A 651 -15.51 -14.36 11.47
CA GLY A 651 -16.79 -13.71 11.70
C GLY A 651 -17.33 -12.91 10.51
N LEU A 652 -16.86 -13.22 9.30
CA LEU A 652 -17.26 -12.54 8.07
C LEU A 652 -18.41 -13.27 7.38
N GLU A 653 -19.40 -12.53 6.90
CA GLU A 653 -20.46 -13.02 6.03
C GLU A 653 -19.92 -13.19 4.60
N VAL A 654 -20.23 -14.30 3.95
CA VAL A 654 -19.78 -14.60 2.59
C VAL A 654 -20.96 -14.60 1.63
N VAL A 655 -20.87 -13.78 0.59
CA VAL A 655 -21.90 -13.64 -0.43
C VAL A 655 -21.33 -14.01 -1.80
N MET A 656 -22.05 -14.78 -2.60
CA MET A 656 -21.68 -15.06 -3.98
C MET A 656 -22.54 -14.24 -4.94
N LEU A 657 -21.90 -13.62 -5.91
CA LEU A 657 -22.53 -12.88 -7.00
C LEU A 657 -22.30 -13.61 -8.32
N THR A 658 -23.35 -13.87 -9.10
CA THR A 658 -23.22 -14.63 -10.35
C THR A 658 -24.32 -14.31 -11.35
N GLY A 659 -24.01 -14.42 -12.64
CA GLY A 659 -24.98 -14.38 -13.74
C GLY A 659 -25.75 -15.68 -13.93
N ASP A 660 -25.38 -16.77 -13.26
CA ASP A 660 -26.01 -18.08 -13.39
C ASP A 660 -27.46 -18.08 -12.88
N ASN A 661 -28.20 -19.12 -13.25
CA ASN A 661 -29.52 -19.36 -12.70
C ASN A 661 -29.45 -19.74 -11.21
N ALA A 662 -30.56 -19.48 -10.49
CA ALA A 662 -30.61 -19.65 -9.04
C ALA A 662 -30.32 -21.08 -8.56
N LYS A 663 -30.73 -22.12 -9.31
CA LYS A 663 -30.50 -23.53 -8.92
C LYS A 663 -29.01 -23.91 -8.97
N THR A 664 -28.34 -23.59 -10.09
CA THR A 664 -26.90 -23.86 -10.26
C THR A 664 -26.07 -23.06 -9.25
N ALA A 665 -26.42 -21.79 -9.05
CA ALA A 665 -25.73 -20.92 -8.09
C ALA A 665 -25.89 -21.43 -6.65
N GLN A 666 -27.08 -21.87 -6.25
CA GLN A 666 -27.33 -22.42 -4.92
C GLN A 666 -26.57 -23.73 -4.71
N ALA A 667 -26.51 -24.60 -5.71
CA ALA A 667 -25.77 -25.87 -5.60
C ALA A 667 -24.25 -25.65 -5.37
N ILE A 668 -23.66 -24.64 -6.03
CA ILE A 668 -22.27 -24.26 -5.78
C ILE A 668 -22.10 -23.68 -4.37
N ALA A 669 -23.02 -22.79 -3.97
CA ALA A 669 -22.97 -22.17 -2.64
C ALA A 669 -23.04 -23.24 -1.52
N ASP A 670 -23.94 -24.21 -1.65
CA ASP A 670 -24.09 -25.31 -0.70
C ASP A 670 -22.82 -26.18 -0.64
N GLN A 671 -22.16 -26.40 -1.78
CA GLN A 671 -20.92 -27.17 -1.87
C GLN A 671 -19.77 -26.51 -1.11
N VAL A 672 -19.65 -25.18 -1.16
CA VAL A 672 -18.51 -24.45 -0.56
C VAL A 672 -18.87 -23.78 0.76
N GLY A 673 -20.16 -23.73 1.13
CA GLY A 673 -20.64 -23.19 2.40
C GLY A 673 -20.86 -21.67 2.39
N ILE A 674 -21.33 -21.07 1.29
CA ILE A 674 -21.63 -19.64 1.16
C ILE A 674 -22.97 -19.32 1.83
N ASP A 675 -23.03 -18.17 2.55
CA ASP A 675 -24.20 -17.77 3.33
C ASP A 675 -25.34 -17.25 2.46
N LYS A 676 -25.03 -16.49 1.40
CA LYS A 676 -26.02 -15.83 0.56
C LYS A 676 -25.61 -15.84 -0.90
N VAL A 677 -26.58 -16.05 -1.77
CA VAL A 677 -26.42 -16.06 -3.23
C VAL A 677 -27.23 -14.95 -3.86
N ILE A 678 -26.64 -14.19 -4.76
CA ILE A 678 -27.29 -13.23 -5.64
C ILE A 678 -27.05 -13.72 -7.07
N SER A 679 -28.06 -14.34 -7.66
CA SER A 679 -28.01 -14.98 -8.97
C SER A 679 -28.66 -14.11 -10.05
N GLN A 680 -28.45 -14.48 -11.33
CA GLN A 680 -29.00 -13.82 -12.51
C GLN A 680 -28.65 -12.33 -12.61
N VAL A 681 -27.45 -11.95 -12.19
CA VAL A 681 -26.93 -10.58 -12.21
C VAL A 681 -26.20 -10.34 -13.52
N LEU A 682 -26.58 -9.30 -14.23
CA LEU A 682 -25.86 -8.86 -15.42
C LEU A 682 -24.52 -8.21 -15.02
N PRO A 683 -23.49 -8.24 -15.88
CA PRO A 683 -22.19 -7.63 -15.57
C PRO A 683 -22.31 -6.15 -15.15
N GLU A 684 -23.18 -5.38 -15.83
CA GLU A 684 -23.43 -3.96 -15.54
C GLU A 684 -24.14 -3.71 -14.21
N ASP A 685 -24.86 -4.72 -13.67
CA ASP A 685 -25.60 -4.60 -12.41
C ASP A 685 -24.81 -5.03 -11.18
N LYS A 686 -23.61 -5.63 -11.35
CA LYS A 686 -22.81 -6.13 -10.23
C LYS A 686 -22.48 -5.03 -9.22
N ALA A 687 -22.08 -3.84 -9.68
CA ALA A 687 -21.79 -2.69 -8.83
C ALA A 687 -23.03 -2.24 -8.03
N GLU A 688 -24.23 -2.26 -8.64
CA GLU A 688 -25.48 -1.92 -7.96
C GLU A 688 -25.82 -2.93 -6.84
N GLN A 689 -25.53 -4.23 -7.03
CA GLN A 689 -25.73 -5.23 -5.99
C GLN A 689 -24.78 -5.02 -4.81
N VAL A 690 -23.49 -4.72 -5.06
CA VAL A 690 -22.54 -4.35 -4.01
C VAL A 690 -23.05 -3.13 -3.24
N LYS A 691 -23.49 -2.08 -3.95
CA LYS A 691 -24.05 -0.87 -3.34
C LYS A 691 -25.28 -1.15 -2.46
N ARG A 692 -26.18 -2.03 -2.88
CA ARG A 692 -27.35 -2.45 -2.05
C ARG A 692 -26.95 -3.13 -0.76
N ILE A 693 -25.86 -3.95 -0.78
CA ILE A 693 -25.34 -4.55 0.44
C ILE A 693 -24.78 -3.46 1.35
N GLN A 694 -24.03 -2.49 0.80
CA GLN A 694 -23.52 -1.34 1.55
C GLN A 694 -24.64 -0.48 2.16
N GLU A 695 -25.72 -0.23 1.42
CA GLU A 695 -26.88 0.52 1.91
C GLU A 695 -27.61 -0.18 3.07
N SER A 696 -27.42 -1.51 3.23
CA SER A 696 -27.88 -2.24 4.42
C SER A 696 -27.02 -2.01 5.67
N GLY A 697 -25.98 -1.18 5.58
CA GLY A 697 -25.06 -0.85 6.67
C GLY A 697 -23.85 -1.78 6.78
N LYS A 698 -23.61 -2.61 5.78
CA LYS A 698 -22.46 -3.53 5.71
C LYS A 698 -21.22 -2.86 5.12
N GLN A 699 -20.05 -3.27 5.62
CA GLN A 699 -18.75 -2.91 5.05
C GLN A 699 -18.29 -4.06 4.15
N VAL A 700 -18.21 -3.81 2.86
CA VAL A 700 -18.10 -4.83 1.81
C VAL A 700 -16.71 -4.87 1.21
N ALA A 701 -16.10 -6.06 1.14
CA ALA A 701 -15.01 -6.32 0.20
C ALA A 701 -15.56 -7.10 -1.00
N MET A 702 -15.21 -6.68 -2.22
CA MET A 702 -15.53 -7.40 -3.46
C MET A 702 -14.29 -8.11 -3.98
N VAL A 703 -14.44 -9.39 -4.32
CA VAL A 703 -13.37 -10.23 -4.87
C VAL A 703 -13.77 -10.69 -6.27
N GLY A 704 -12.92 -10.41 -7.25
CA GLY A 704 -13.14 -10.75 -8.65
C GLY A 704 -11.84 -10.88 -9.44
N ASP A 705 -11.90 -11.39 -10.68
CA ASP A 705 -10.74 -11.64 -11.53
C ASP A 705 -10.76 -10.90 -12.88
N GLY A 706 -11.90 -10.38 -13.28
CA GLY A 706 -12.17 -9.94 -14.64
C GLY A 706 -12.47 -8.46 -14.86
N ILE A 707 -12.45 -8.06 -16.13
CA ILE A 707 -12.87 -6.73 -16.60
C ILE A 707 -14.31 -6.42 -16.18
N ASN A 708 -15.17 -7.45 -16.18
CA ASN A 708 -16.59 -7.31 -15.83
C ASN A 708 -16.81 -6.96 -14.35
N ASP A 709 -15.83 -7.21 -13.50
CA ASP A 709 -15.91 -6.95 -12.05
C ASP A 709 -15.33 -5.58 -11.66
N ALA A 710 -14.60 -4.93 -12.56
CA ALA A 710 -13.95 -3.65 -12.28
C ALA A 710 -14.89 -2.58 -11.68
N PRO A 711 -16.14 -2.39 -12.17
CA PRO A 711 -17.08 -1.46 -11.54
C PRO A 711 -17.49 -1.88 -10.12
N ALA A 712 -17.64 -3.19 -9.86
CA ALA A 712 -18.00 -3.72 -8.56
C ALA A 712 -16.83 -3.67 -7.57
N LEU A 713 -15.60 -3.93 -8.04
CA LEU A 713 -14.37 -3.76 -7.27
C LEU A 713 -14.18 -2.31 -6.83
N ALA A 714 -14.40 -1.36 -7.74
CA ALA A 714 -14.31 0.07 -7.45
C ALA A 714 -15.44 0.59 -6.55
N GLN A 715 -16.62 -0.07 -6.54
CA GLN A 715 -17.77 0.30 -5.71
C GLN A 715 -17.61 -0.15 -4.26
N ALA A 716 -16.97 -1.30 -4.02
CA ALA A 716 -16.78 -1.84 -2.67
C ALA A 716 -15.88 -0.93 -1.80
N GLU A 717 -15.94 -1.09 -0.47
CA GLU A 717 -14.97 -0.44 0.43
C GLU A 717 -13.54 -0.91 0.16
N VAL A 718 -13.39 -2.19 -0.24
CA VAL A 718 -12.11 -2.76 -0.68
C VAL A 718 -12.35 -3.67 -1.88
N GLY A 719 -11.78 -3.32 -3.02
CA GLY A 719 -11.70 -4.19 -4.18
C GLY A 719 -10.49 -5.12 -4.10
N ILE A 720 -10.69 -6.41 -4.31
CA ILE A 720 -9.64 -7.46 -4.28
C ILE A 720 -9.61 -8.15 -5.64
N ALA A 721 -8.55 -7.97 -6.40
CA ALA A 721 -8.32 -8.69 -7.66
C ALA A 721 -7.55 -9.99 -7.40
N ILE A 722 -7.99 -11.11 -7.99
CA ILE A 722 -7.33 -12.42 -7.88
C ILE A 722 -6.56 -12.74 -9.13
N GLY A 723 -5.32 -13.24 -8.94
CA GLY A 723 -4.47 -13.76 -10.00
C GLY A 723 -3.82 -12.68 -10.84
N THR A 724 -3.23 -13.10 -11.96
CA THR A 724 -2.72 -12.21 -13.01
C THR A 724 -3.88 -11.62 -13.83
N GLY A 725 -4.91 -11.13 -13.12
CA GLY A 725 -6.11 -10.57 -13.73
C GLY A 725 -5.79 -9.54 -14.80
N THR A 726 -6.77 -9.18 -15.60
CA THR A 726 -6.61 -8.17 -16.62
C THR A 726 -6.08 -6.87 -16.02
N ASP A 727 -5.25 -6.14 -16.75
CA ASP A 727 -4.68 -4.86 -16.30
C ASP A 727 -5.76 -3.93 -15.73
N VAL A 728 -7.00 -3.99 -16.26
CA VAL A 728 -8.16 -3.21 -15.79
C VAL A 728 -8.64 -3.63 -14.40
N ALA A 729 -8.69 -4.93 -14.09
CA ALA A 729 -9.09 -5.40 -12.76
C ALA A 729 -8.01 -5.05 -11.73
N ILE A 730 -6.73 -5.21 -12.11
CA ILE A 730 -5.61 -4.78 -11.28
C ILE A 730 -5.69 -3.28 -11.01
N GLU A 731 -6.00 -2.45 -11.99
CA GLU A 731 -6.10 -1.00 -11.83
C GLU A 731 -7.24 -0.57 -10.90
N SER A 732 -8.39 -1.24 -10.99
CA SER A 732 -9.61 -0.92 -10.24
C SER A 732 -9.61 -1.42 -8.79
N ALA A 733 -8.80 -2.43 -8.45
CA ALA A 733 -8.74 -3.02 -7.12
C ALA A 733 -7.83 -2.24 -6.15
N ASP A 734 -8.09 -2.32 -4.85
CA ASP A 734 -7.24 -1.80 -3.76
C ASP A 734 -6.18 -2.80 -3.33
N LEU A 735 -6.42 -4.07 -3.59
CA LEU A 735 -5.58 -5.20 -3.23
C LEU A 735 -5.49 -6.17 -4.41
N VAL A 736 -4.27 -6.66 -4.67
CA VAL A 736 -4.02 -7.67 -5.71
C VAL A 736 -3.44 -8.92 -5.06
N LEU A 737 -4.07 -10.07 -5.30
CA LEU A 737 -3.60 -11.38 -4.90
C LEU A 737 -2.90 -12.03 -6.09
N MET A 738 -1.60 -12.23 -5.99
CA MET A 738 -0.77 -12.73 -7.10
C MET A 738 -1.04 -14.20 -7.44
N HIS A 739 -1.47 -14.98 -6.45
CA HIS A 739 -1.86 -16.37 -6.65
C HIS A 739 -3.34 -16.43 -7.05
N GLY A 740 -3.67 -17.43 -7.84
CA GLY A 740 -5.08 -17.74 -8.13
C GLY A 740 -5.80 -18.44 -6.97
N ASP A 741 -5.16 -18.55 -5.81
CA ASP A 741 -5.65 -19.29 -4.64
C ASP A 741 -6.58 -18.43 -3.78
N LEU A 742 -7.80 -18.92 -3.55
CA LEU A 742 -8.79 -18.22 -2.74
C LEU A 742 -8.37 -18.08 -1.26
N LEU A 743 -7.48 -18.96 -0.77
CA LEU A 743 -6.92 -18.87 0.59
C LEU A 743 -6.12 -17.59 0.84
N ASP A 744 -5.68 -16.89 -0.20
CA ASP A 744 -5.00 -15.62 -0.02
C ASP A 744 -5.94 -14.51 0.47
N VAL A 745 -7.26 -14.63 0.25
CA VAL A 745 -8.25 -13.67 0.78
C VAL A 745 -8.28 -13.68 2.31
N PRO A 746 -8.50 -14.81 3.01
CA PRO A 746 -8.41 -14.84 4.47
C PRO A 746 -7.01 -14.50 4.98
N ARG A 747 -5.93 -14.82 4.26
CA ARG A 747 -4.57 -14.38 4.61
C ARG A 747 -4.42 -12.86 4.57
N ALA A 748 -4.97 -12.21 3.54
CA ALA A 748 -4.97 -10.75 3.40
C ALA A 748 -5.75 -10.07 4.55
N VAL A 749 -6.95 -10.56 4.86
CA VAL A 749 -7.76 -10.07 5.98
C VAL A 749 -6.99 -10.23 7.30
N ARG A 750 -6.40 -11.40 7.53
CA ARG A 750 -5.62 -11.67 8.73
C ARG A 750 -4.42 -10.77 8.87
N LEU A 751 -3.69 -10.54 7.77
CA LEU A 751 -2.54 -9.64 7.75
C LEU A 751 -2.96 -8.20 8.07
N SER A 752 -4.07 -7.73 7.51
CA SER A 752 -4.67 -6.43 7.80
C SER A 752 -4.97 -6.29 9.30
N GLN A 753 -5.72 -7.24 9.89
CA GLN A 753 -6.08 -7.26 11.31
C GLN A 753 -4.84 -7.20 12.21
N LEU A 754 -3.81 -8.01 11.91
CA LEU A 754 -2.57 -8.05 12.68
C LEU A 754 -1.76 -6.75 12.55
N THR A 755 -1.75 -6.15 11.36
CA THR A 755 -1.06 -4.88 11.11
C THR A 755 -1.73 -3.73 11.87
N ILE A 756 -3.05 -3.63 11.79
CA ILE A 756 -3.80 -2.59 12.52
C ILE A 756 -3.73 -2.79 14.04
N ARG A 757 -3.80 -4.02 14.51
CA ARG A 757 -3.58 -4.33 15.93
C ARG A 757 -2.19 -3.87 16.39
N ASN A 758 -1.16 -4.14 15.60
CA ASN A 758 0.20 -3.71 15.90
C ASN A 758 0.31 -2.17 15.93
N ILE A 759 -0.36 -1.48 15.00
CA ILE A 759 -0.44 0.00 15.01
C ILE A 759 -1.10 0.49 16.29
N LYS A 760 -2.24 -0.08 16.69
CA LYS A 760 -2.95 0.28 17.92
C LYS A 760 -2.07 0.06 19.16
N GLU A 761 -1.35 -1.06 19.23
CA GLU A 761 -0.37 -1.36 20.30
C GLU A 761 0.78 -0.32 20.33
N ASN A 762 1.35 -0.01 19.15
CA ASN A 762 2.42 0.99 19.02
C ASN A 762 1.97 2.38 19.48
N LEU A 763 0.78 2.81 19.05
CA LEU A 763 0.20 4.10 19.46
C LEU A 763 -0.07 4.13 20.97
N PHE A 764 -0.60 3.06 21.53
CA PHE A 764 -0.83 2.95 22.97
C PHE A 764 0.48 3.17 23.75
N TRP A 765 1.53 2.44 23.42
CA TRP A 765 2.83 2.59 24.10
C TRP A 765 3.45 3.97 23.85
N ALA A 766 3.37 4.51 22.64
CA ALA A 766 3.88 5.84 22.34
C ALA A 766 3.21 6.95 23.20
N PHE A 767 1.92 6.81 23.49
CA PHE A 767 1.20 7.74 24.36
C PHE A 767 1.39 7.45 25.86
N ALA A 768 1.44 6.18 26.26
CA ALA A 768 1.52 5.79 27.67
C ALA A 768 2.75 6.37 28.37
N TYR A 769 3.92 6.36 27.69
CA TYR A 769 5.14 6.97 28.21
C TYR A 769 4.96 8.46 28.50
N ASN A 770 4.27 9.19 27.63
CA ASN A 770 4.03 10.62 27.80
C ASN A 770 2.96 10.91 28.85
N VAL A 771 1.83 10.19 28.82
CA VAL A 771 0.71 10.38 29.75
C VAL A 771 1.13 10.12 31.20
N ILE A 772 1.98 9.12 31.44
CA ILE A 772 2.51 8.80 32.76
C ILE A 772 3.69 9.73 33.11
N GLY A 773 4.58 9.97 32.15
CA GLY A 773 5.81 10.71 32.38
C GLY A 773 5.61 12.21 32.62
N ILE A 774 4.68 12.86 31.93
CA ILE A 774 4.44 14.30 32.05
C ILE A 774 4.03 14.69 33.49
N PRO A 775 3.00 14.07 34.14
CA PRO A 775 2.66 14.38 35.53
C PRO A 775 3.82 14.16 36.51
N VAL A 776 4.61 13.09 36.28
CA VAL A 776 5.78 12.83 37.11
C VAL A 776 6.84 13.94 36.92
N ALA A 777 7.09 14.33 35.68
CA ALA A 777 8.00 15.43 35.36
C ALA A 777 7.51 16.78 35.84
N MET A 778 6.21 17.01 35.89
CA MET A 778 5.59 18.21 36.50
C MET A 778 5.77 18.29 38.03
N GLY A 779 6.31 17.25 38.66
CA GLY A 779 6.54 17.23 40.11
C GLY A 779 5.34 16.75 40.92
N VAL A 780 4.34 16.09 40.32
CA VAL A 780 3.16 15.60 41.05
C VAL A 780 3.57 14.65 42.19
N LEU A 781 4.56 13.78 41.97
CA LEU A 781 5.05 12.87 43.02
C LEU A 781 5.73 13.65 44.17
N HIS A 782 6.35 14.77 43.87
CA HIS A 782 7.01 15.62 44.88
C HIS A 782 6.02 16.22 45.86
N LEU A 783 4.80 16.51 45.42
CA LEU A 783 3.69 16.95 46.30
C LEU A 783 3.38 15.94 47.42
N PHE A 784 3.70 14.66 47.18
CA PHE A 784 3.49 13.57 48.14
C PHE A 784 4.81 13.08 48.79
N GLY A 785 5.90 13.87 48.69
CA GLY A 785 7.23 13.52 49.19
C GLY A 785 8.00 12.51 48.36
N GLY A 786 7.56 12.25 47.10
CA GLY A 786 8.25 11.37 46.15
C GLY A 786 9.40 12.07 45.41
N PRO A 787 10.18 11.29 44.62
CA PRO A 787 11.32 11.83 43.86
C PRO A 787 10.85 12.63 42.63
N LEU A 788 11.70 13.59 42.24
CA LEU A 788 11.57 14.29 40.97
C LEU A 788 12.10 13.43 39.81
N LEU A 789 11.52 13.61 38.61
CA LEU A 789 12.03 13.02 37.40
C LEU A 789 13.27 13.81 36.95
N ASN A 790 14.42 13.15 36.95
CA ASN A 790 15.64 13.73 36.42
C ASN A 790 15.54 13.85 34.88
N PRO A 791 15.92 14.99 34.22
CA PRO A 791 15.87 15.18 32.80
C PRO A 791 16.64 14.12 31.99
N MET A 792 17.71 13.54 32.54
CA MET A 792 18.46 12.45 31.90
C MET A 792 17.63 11.16 31.82
N LEU A 793 16.90 10.81 32.90
CA LEU A 793 16.00 9.65 32.91
C LEU A 793 14.83 9.86 31.96
N ALA A 794 14.32 11.09 31.84
CA ALA A 794 13.32 11.46 30.85
C ALA A 794 13.83 11.21 29.42
N GLY A 795 15.06 11.64 29.10
CA GLY A 795 15.69 11.41 27.79
C GLY A 795 15.91 9.91 27.49
N ALA A 796 16.34 9.14 28.50
CA ALA A 796 16.49 7.68 28.36
C ALA A 796 15.16 6.97 28.10
N ALA A 797 14.10 7.32 28.81
CA ALA A 797 12.76 6.77 28.62
C ALA A 797 12.24 7.06 27.20
N MET A 798 12.49 8.25 26.68
CA MET A 798 12.12 8.63 25.31
C MET A 798 12.86 7.83 24.23
N ALA A 799 14.17 7.61 24.41
CA ALA A 799 14.94 6.78 23.50
C ALA A 799 14.42 5.32 23.49
N LEU A 800 14.12 4.76 24.65
CA LEU A 800 13.56 3.42 24.83
C LEU A 800 12.15 3.30 24.23
N SER A 801 11.31 4.34 24.32
CA SER A 801 9.98 4.38 23.72
C SER A 801 10.04 4.14 22.19
N SER A 802 10.94 4.83 21.51
CA SER A 802 11.12 4.66 20.06
C SER A 802 11.59 3.26 19.70
N VAL A 803 12.54 2.70 20.47
CA VAL A 803 13.02 1.33 20.26
C VAL A 803 11.91 0.29 20.51
N SER A 804 11.08 0.46 21.53
CA SER A 804 9.99 -0.47 21.84
C SER A 804 8.95 -0.54 20.71
N VAL A 805 8.55 0.59 20.15
CA VAL A 805 7.62 0.69 19.01
C VAL A 805 8.17 -0.03 17.77
N ILE A 806 9.45 0.19 17.47
CA ILE A 806 10.10 -0.45 16.34
C ILE A 806 10.20 -1.97 16.52
N LEU A 807 10.62 -2.43 17.70
CA LEU A 807 10.71 -3.86 18.00
C LEU A 807 9.33 -4.53 17.90
N ASN A 808 8.27 -3.85 18.35
CA ASN A 808 6.92 -4.36 18.21
C ASN A 808 6.48 -4.44 16.74
N ALA A 809 6.78 -3.43 15.92
CA ALA A 809 6.49 -3.46 14.49
C ALA A 809 7.25 -4.60 13.77
N LEU A 810 8.51 -4.84 14.13
CA LEU A 810 9.32 -5.93 13.56
C LEU A 810 8.79 -7.34 13.92
N ARG A 811 7.98 -7.50 14.98
CA ARG A 811 7.31 -8.77 15.28
C ARG A 811 6.41 -9.24 14.14
N LEU A 812 5.82 -8.32 13.37
CA LEU A 812 5.01 -8.65 12.20
C LEU A 812 5.80 -9.47 11.15
N LYS A 813 7.11 -9.24 11.03
CA LYS A 813 7.98 -9.99 10.07
C LYS A 813 8.02 -11.49 10.37
N GLY A 814 7.94 -11.88 11.64
CA GLY A 814 7.98 -13.27 12.10
C GLY A 814 6.62 -14.00 12.10
N LEU A 815 5.53 -13.32 11.73
CA LEU A 815 4.21 -13.95 11.76
C LEU A 815 4.04 -14.96 10.63
N LYS A 816 3.46 -16.12 10.98
CA LYS A 816 2.96 -17.08 10.00
C LYS A 816 1.53 -16.70 9.65
N LEU A 817 1.22 -16.60 8.37
CA LEU A 817 -0.11 -16.25 7.84
C LEU A 817 -0.94 -17.52 7.51
N SER A 818 -0.38 -18.68 7.83
CA SER A 818 -1.05 -19.98 7.67
C SER A 818 -2.15 -20.17 8.70
#